data_592315211742464e6be626361a7ef4cf
#
_entry.id   592315211742464e6be626361a7ef4cf
#
_cell.length_a   1.000
_cell.length_b   1.000
_cell.length_c   1.000
_cell.angle_alpha   90.00
_cell.angle_beta   90.00
_cell.angle_gamma   90.00
#
_symmetry.space_group_name_H-M   'P 1'
#
loop_
_entity.id
_entity.type
_entity.pdbx_description
1 polymer ?
#
loop_
_entity_poly.entity_id
_entity_poly.type
_entity_poly.pdbx_seq_one_letter_code
_entity_poly.pdbx_strand_id
1 'polypeptide(L)'
;MFNFSPVSNRAFIGKNVNRCLFLLKDQERRTPLHAAACLGDVRIMDLLIKSGASVNAKDQGWLTPLHRAAASRNEKAVGLLLRQGAEVSARDRLWQTPLHVAAANRAIRCAEALLPLLSSLNVADRNGRTALHHAAYSGHTEMVTLLLNKGAHLSASDKKDRQAIHWAAYLGHLEIVKLLVSRNADVACRDKRGYTPLHVAAINGHIDVVKYLLRLGIDEPNAFGNTSLHMACYNGQEAVANELVNRGANVNQPNLRGCTPLHLAAVSTNGALCLELLVNNGADVNMQSKEGKSPLHMAAIHGRFTRSQILIQNGGEIDCVDKYGNTPLHIAAKHGHELLISTLMTNGADTARQGIHGMFPLHLAVLYGFSDCCRNNEHVLSAGFDINTPDSLGRTCLHAAASGGNVECLNLLLSSGADLTKKDKLGRAPLHYAAANGTYQCTVALISAGAEVNELDLKGCSPLHYAAASQTFRRCLEYLLDNGAEPGLRNNKGFSPVHYAAAYGNKQNLELLLEMSFNCLGDVESSFPVSPLHLAAYNGHCEALRVLSETLVSLDVRDSGGRTALYLAALRGHASCVEVLLAHGASCVLKERRRKWTPLHVAAASGQTDCLYMLMSRAEKADLIDLADVQGQTPLMLATQGSHVDCVHMLLERGSKPDTGDKWSCTALHRAAVTSSEDCVSALLEHGASALCRDVRGRSPLHLAASRGHAELLRLLLQAAVQSDPLDSLLDYSSYTPAHWAAYHGHKDCLEVLLEHKLLSIQEGNPFTPLHCALMTGHDAAAELLVETMGTEIINLRDVKGRTPLHAAAHAEKVSGLQLALVWGSEVNSVDYSGRSALMVAAENGQTSAVEILLHQAKADLSLLDINNNTALHLACSRSHEMCALLILAEIDDPSLINATNNALQMPLHIAARNGLATVVEVLLSRGATVLAVDEEGHTPALACAPNKDVADCLALILSTMKPFPPKDPTSVTSYSLNLLKHCGIIATHHPLPNGSLRHSYSKERHGTVGLDSCLTE
;
A
#
# COMPACT_ATOMS: atom_id res chain seq x y z
N MET A 1 -50.49 -7.29 28.87
CA MET A 1 -51.35 -8.09 29.78
C MET A 1 -52.75 -7.50 29.75
N PHE A 2 -53.68 -8.17 29.04
CA PHE A 2 -55.08 -7.88 29.25
C PHE A 2 -55.46 -8.52 30.58
N ASN A 3 -55.70 -7.71 31.61
CA ASN A 3 -56.33 -8.15 32.86
C ASN A 3 -57.81 -8.44 32.51
N PHE A 4 -58.12 -9.62 32.11
CA PHE A 4 -59.47 -10.15 32.17
C PHE A 4 -59.64 -10.85 33.51
N SER A 5 -60.32 -10.19 34.46
CA SER A 5 -60.81 -10.86 35.66
C SER A 5 -61.81 -11.99 35.25
N PRO A 6 -61.75 -13.18 35.89
CA PRO A 6 -62.58 -14.34 35.46
C PRO A 6 -64.03 -14.33 35.99
N VAL A 7 -64.57 -13.22 36.37
CA VAL A 7 -65.95 -13.20 36.94
C VAL A 7 -66.79 -12.21 36.15
N SER A 8 -67.71 -12.72 35.36
CA SER A 8 -68.83 -12.08 34.68
C SER A 8 -68.86 -12.02 33.14
N ASN A 9 -68.81 -13.14 32.47
CA ASN A 9 -69.28 -13.14 31.06
C ASN A 9 -69.85 -14.50 30.62
N ARG A 10 -70.67 -15.14 31.46
CA ARG A 10 -71.53 -16.25 30.97
C ARG A 10 -72.89 -15.78 30.40
N ALA A 11 -73.15 -14.46 30.39
CA ALA A 11 -74.46 -13.92 30.01
C ALA A 11 -74.50 -13.06 28.76
N PHE A 12 -73.43 -12.97 27.98
CA PHE A 12 -73.42 -12.10 26.74
C PHE A 12 -73.13 -12.85 25.45
N ILE A 13 -73.51 -14.14 25.35
CA ILE A 13 -73.50 -14.87 24.08
C ILE A 13 -74.91 -15.11 23.64
N GLY A 14 -75.57 -14.00 23.27
CA GLY A 14 -76.91 -14.00 22.65
C GLY A 14 -76.95 -12.97 21.54
N LYS A 15 -76.91 -13.47 20.32
CA LYS A 15 -77.44 -12.86 19.08
C LYS A 15 -77.16 -11.37 18.86
N ASN A 16 -75.89 -10.95 18.73
CA ASN A 16 -75.42 -9.86 17.84
C ASN A 16 -73.97 -9.58 18.18
N VAL A 17 -73.08 -10.55 17.75
CA VAL A 17 -71.63 -10.23 17.72
C VAL A 17 -71.46 -9.27 16.55
N ASN A 18 -71.37 -7.96 16.85
CA ASN A 18 -71.05 -6.96 15.88
C ASN A 18 -69.86 -7.41 15.02
N ARG A 19 -70.07 -7.43 13.71
CA ARG A 19 -69.12 -7.80 12.64
C ARG A 19 -67.78 -7.11 12.75
N CYS A 20 -67.48 -6.27 13.77
CA CYS A 20 -66.26 -5.49 13.93
C CYS A 20 -65.31 -5.98 15.06
N LEU A 21 -65.78 -6.86 16.02
CA LEU A 21 -64.94 -7.25 17.16
C LEU A 21 -63.69 -8.09 16.76
N PHE A 22 -63.74 -8.85 15.66
CA PHE A 22 -62.61 -9.63 15.17
C PHE A 22 -61.57 -8.82 14.40
N LEU A 23 -61.85 -7.54 14.06
CA LEU A 23 -60.93 -6.59 13.43
C LEU A 23 -60.17 -5.76 14.46
N LEU A 24 -60.58 -5.79 15.73
CA LEU A 24 -59.89 -5.07 16.80
C LEU A 24 -58.45 -5.60 16.96
N LYS A 25 -57.53 -4.71 17.06
CA LYS A 25 -56.12 -5.00 17.35
C LYS A 25 -55.71 -4.27 18.60
N ASP A 26 -54.96 -4.96 19.44
CA ASP A 26 -54.33 -4.32 20.58
C ASP A 26 -53.11 -3.47 20.17
N GLN A 27 -52.42 -2.90 21.18
CA GLN A 27 -51.20 -2.07 20.95
C GLN A 27 -50.08 -2.80 20.20
N GLU A 28 -50.04 -4.14 20.32
CA GLU A 28 -49.09 -4.99 19.60
C GLU A 28 -49.70 -5.52 18.28
N ARG A 29 -50.81 -4.98 17.79
CA ARG A 29 -51.56 -5.39 16.60
C ARG A 29 -52.02 -6.85 16.63
N ARG A 30 -52.14 -7.46 17.81
CA ARG A 30 -52.72 -8.80 17.99
C ARG A 30 -54.23 -8.75 17.82
N THR A 31 -54.78 -9.70 17.07
CA THR A 31 -56.22 -9.89 16.89
C THR A 31 -56.75 -10.83 17.98
N PRO A 32 -58.06 -10.85 18.27
CA PRO A 32 -58.66 -11.80 19.18
C PRO A 32 -58.32 -13.26 18.83
N LEU A 33 -58.11 -13.58 17.54
CA LEU A 33 -57.69 -14.93 17.09
C LEU A 33 -56.27 -15.28 17.58
N HIS A 34 -55.34 -14.30 17.67
CA HIS A 34 -54.01 -14.53 18.25
C HIS A 34 -54.15 -14.91 19.76
N ALA A 35 -55.01 -14.23 20.49
CA ALA A 35 -55.23 -14.51 21.90
C ALA A 35 -55.89 -15.87 22.10
N ALA A 36 -56.96 -16.18 21.35
CA ALA A 36 -57.66 -17.46 21.40
C ALA A 36 -56.73 -18.62 20.99
N ALA A 37 -55.86 -18.41 19.97
CA ALA A 37 -54.85 -19.41 19.54
C ALA A 37 -53.79 -19.63 20.63
N CYS A 38 -53.38 -18.59 21.35
CA CYS A 38 -52.45 -18.70 22.45
C CYS A 38 -53.06 -19.44 23.66
N LEU A 39 -54.35 -19.21 23.98
CA LEU A 39 -55.06 -19.89 25.05
C LEU A 39 -55.48 -21.33 24.63
N GLY A 40 -55.56 -21.61 23.36
CA GLY A 40 -55.95 -22.90 22.81
C GLY A 40 -57.46 -23.17 22.88
N ASP A 41 -58.29 -22.11 23.02
CA ASP A 41 -59.74 -22.29 23.02
C ASP A 41 -60.30 -22.47 21.59
N VAL A 42 -60.42 -23.72 21.20
CA VAL A 42 -60.85 -24.11 19.85
C VAL A 42 -62.27 -23.61 19.54
N ARG A 43 -63.15 -23.51 20.55
CA ARG A 43 -64.55 -23.05 20.34
C ARG A 43 -64.57 -21.57 19.99
N ILE A 44 -63.81 -20.77 20.72
CA ILE A 44 -63.70 -19.32 20.46
C ILE A 44 -62.99 -19.10 19.10
N MET A 45 -61.93 -19.85 18.83
CA MET A 45 -61.22 -19.78 17.53
C MET A 45 -62.15 -20.08 16.34
N ASP A 46 -62.95 -21.16 16.43
CA ASP A 46 -63.85 -21.53 15.37
C ASP A 46 -64.95 -20.46 15.16
N LEU A 47 -65.51 -19.92 16.23
CA LEU A 47 -66.45 -18.83 16.16
C LEU A 47 -65.87 -17.57 15.51
N LEU A 48 -64.63 -17.20 15.88
CA LEU A 48 -63.92 -16.03 15.32
C LEU A 48 -63.66 -16.22 13.83
N ILE A 49 -63.20 -17.40 13.43
CA ILE A 49 -62.90 -17.71 12.03
C ILE A 49 -64.21 -17.73 11.19
N LYS A 50 -65.24 -18.35 11.66
CA LYS A 50 -66.57 -18.35 11.04
C LYS A 50 -67.16 -16.96 10.91
N SER A 51 -66.80 -16.08 11.83
CA SER A 51 -67.22 -14.68 11.79
C SER A 51 -66.36 -13.82 10.86
N GLY A 52 -65.32 -14.39 10.19
CA GLY A 52 -64.53 -13.74 9.19
C GLY A 52 -63.15 -13.23 9.71
N ALA A 53 -62.68 -13.74 10.86
CA ALA A 53 -61.31 -13.41 11.33
C ALA A 53 -60.25 -13.98 10.40
N SER A 54 -59.31 -13.16 9.98
CA SER A 54 -58.19 -13.59 9.14
C SER A 54 -57.28 -14.59 9.86
N VAL A 55 -57.20 -15.83 9.33
CA VAL A 55 -56.38 -16.92 9.88
C VAL A 55 -54.87 -16.61 9.81
N ASN A 56 -54.46 -15.79 8.84
CA ASN A 56 -53.07 -15.39 8.60
C ASN A 56 -52.77 -13.97 9.01
N ALA A 57 -53.62 -13.39 9.91
CA ALA A 57 -53.35 -12.06 10.46
C ALA A 57 -51.96 -11.99 11.12
N LYS A 58 -51.24 -10.93 10.90
CA LYS A 58 -49.90 -10.70 11.48
C LYS A 58 -49.94 -9.63 12.58
N ASP A 59 -49.39 -9.96 13.73
CA ASP A 59 -49.19 -8.99 14.82
C ASP A 59 -47.96 -8.05 14.54
N GLN A 60 -47.58 -7.19 15.49
CA GLN A 60 -46.42 -6.31 15.35
C GLN A 60 -45.08 -7.05 15.11
N GLY A 61 -44.95 -8.27 15.64
CA GLY A 61 -43.81 -9.17 15.42
C GLY A 61 -43.92 -10.00 14.13
N TRP A 62 -44.97 -9.82 13.30
CA TRP A 62 -45.34 -10.63 12.14
C TRP A 62 -45.74 -12.06 12.52
N LEU A 63 -45.94 -12.34 13.81
CA LEU A 63 -46.44 -13.63 14.27
C LEU A 63 -47.90 -13.81 13.83
N THR A 64 -48.26 -15.00 13.31
CA THR A 64 -49.62 -15.38 12.98
C THR A 64 -50.26 -16.12 14.16
N PRO A 65 -51.58 -16.30 14.21
CA PRO A 65 -52.25 -17.17 15.19
C PRO A 65 -51.63 -18.57 15.25
N LEU A 66 -51.14 -19.11 14.14
CA LEU A 66 -50.44 -20.39 14.05
C LEU A 66 -49.11 -20.38 14.85
N HIS A 67 -48.34 -19.31 14.78
CA HIS A 67 -47.11 -19.14 15.59
C HIS A 67 -47.46 -19.14 17.07
N ARG A 68 -48.54 -18.45 17.47
CA ARG A 68 -48.99 -18.37 18.87
C ARG A 68 -49.50 -19.71 19.41
N ALA A 69 -50.27 -20.45 18.60
CA ALA A 69 -50.73 -21.81 18.94
C ALA A 69 -49.54 -22.77 19.09
N ALA A 70 -48.57 -22.72 18.20
CA ALA A 70 -47.35 -23.52 18.25
C ALA A 70 -46.48 -23.15 19.50
N ALA A 71 -46.35 -21.85 19.83
CA ALA A 71 -45.64 -21.39 21.02
C ALA A 71 -46.28 -21.88 22.32
N SER A 72 -47.63 -21.94 22.38
CA SER A 72 -48.39 -22.35 23.55
C SER A 72 -48.64 -23.86 23.61
N ARG A 73 -48.11 -24.67 22.69
CA ARG A 73 -48.18 -26.14 22.57
C ARG A 73 -49.63 -26.66 22.39
N ASN A 74 -50.50 -25.87 21.80
CA ASN A 74 -51.91 -26.20 21.61
C ASN A 74 -52.14 -26.92 20.29
N GLU A 75 -52.03 -28.26 20.32
CA GLU A 75 -52.25 -29.15 19.15
C GLU A 75 -53.60 -28.91 18.48
N LYS A 76 -54.72 -28.91 19.26
CA LYS A 76 -56.06 -28.72 18.77
C LYS A 76 -56.25 -27.39 18.04
N ALA A 77 -55.62 -26.32 18.55
CA ALA A 77 -55.63 -24.99 17.94
C ALA A 77 -54.83 -24.98 16.63
N VAL A 78 -53.64 -25.62 16.62
CA VAL A 78 -52.85 -25.80 15.39
C VAL A 78 -53.63 -26.55 14.35
N GLY A 79 -54.24 -27.69 14.73
CA GLY A 79 -55.05 -28.53 13.82
C GLY A 79 -56.28 -27.81 13.24
N LEU A 80 -56.96 -26.95 14.05
CA LEU A 80 -58.04 -26.11 13.55
C LEU A 80 -57.52 -25.08 12.51
N LEU A 81 -56.45 -24.32 12.88
CA LEU A 81 -55.90 -23.31 11.98
C LEU A 81 -55.43 -23.88 10.65
N LEU A 82 -54.78 -25.06 10.67
CA LEU A 82 -54.35 -25.75 9.45
C LEU A 82 -55.55 -26.17 8.54
N ARG A 83 -56.62 -26.70 9.13
CA ARG A 83 -57.84 -27.02 8.37
C ARG A 83 -58.54 -25.81 7.78
N GLN A 84 -58.32 -24.63 8.37
CA GLN A 84 -58.87 -23.34 7.92
C GLN A 84 -57.90 -22.56 7.00
N GLY A 85 -56.87 -23.22 6.49
CA GLY A 85 -55.96 -22.64 5.47
C GLY A 85 -54.89 -21.71 6.05
N ALA A 86 -54.44 -21.93 7.32
CA ALA A 86 -53.29 -21.17 7.87
C ALA A 86 -52.02 -21.50 7.07
N GLU A 87 -51.26 -20.44 6.76
CA GLU A 87 -49.98 -20.52 6.05
C GLU A 87 -48.91 -21.17 6.95
N VAL A 88 -48.54 -22.42 6.64
CA VAL A 88 -47.60 -23.24 7.43
C VAL A 88 -46.19 -22.67 7.38
N SER A 89 -45.84 -22.00 6.27
CA SER A 89 -44.53 -21.39 6.01
C SER A 89 -44.50 -19.89 6.38
N ALA A 90 -45.51 -19.34 7.02
CA ALA A 90 -45.54 -17.93 7.46
C ALA A 90 -44.29 -17.59 8.26
N ARG A 91 -43.70 -16.42 7.98
CA ARG A 91 -42.49 -15.95 8.65
C ARG A 91 -42.76 -14.76 9.54
N ASP A 92 -42.24 -14.78 10.75
CA ASP A 92 -42.20 -13.62 11.67
C ASP A 92 -41.08 -12.64 11.28
N ARG A 93 -40.88 -11.59 12.06
CA ARG A 93 -39.79 -10.60 11.85
C ARG A 93 -38.38 -11.17 11.94
N LEU A 94 -38.19 -12.30 12.63
CA LEU A 94 -36.93 -13.04 12.72
C LEU A 94 -36.86 -14.14 11.64
N TRP A 95 -37.81 -14.19 10.70
CA TRP A 95 -37.97 -15.22 9.66
C TRP A 95 -38.24 -16.61 10.22
N GLN A 96 -38.66 -16.72 11.48
CA GLN A 96 -39.03 -17.96 12.10
C GLN A 96 -40.40 -18.41 11.57
N THR A 97 -40.52 -19.68 11.24
CA THR A 97 -41.80 -20.34 10.88
C THR A 97 -42.48 -20.92 12.12
N PRO A 98 -43.76 -21.27 12.09
CA PRO A 98 -44.41 -21.97 13.18
C PRO A 98 -43.67 -23.24 13.66
N LEU A 99 -42.97 -23.95 12.74
CA LEU A 99 -42.12 -25.08 13.13
C LEU A 99 -40.90 -24.67 13.99
N HIS A 100 -40.24 -23.57 13.68
CA HIS A 100 -39.17 -23.05 14.53
C HIS A 100 -39.66 -22.75 15.93
N VAL A 101 -40.82 -22.13 16.03
CA VAL A 101 -41.45 -21.81 17.31
C VAL A 101 -41.89 -23.09 18.05
N ALA A 102 -42.48 -24.07 17.37
CA ALA A 102 -42.81 -25.35 17.96
C ALA A 102 -41.58 -26.09 18.49
N ALA A 103 -40.47 -26.08 17.70
CA ALA A 103 -39.22 -26.71 18.08
C ALA A 103 -38.57 -26.04 19.32
N ALA A 104 -38.60 -24.72 19.37
CA ALA A 104 -38.10 -23.96 20.51
C ALA A 104 -38.91 -24.21 21.80
N ASN A 105 -40.21 -24.46 21.69
CA ASN A 105 -41.14 -24.58 22.82
C ASN A 105 -41.54 -26.00 23.20
N ARG A 106 -40.89 -27.04 22.67
CA ARG A 106 -41.19 -28.46 22.91
C ARG A 106 -42.62 -28.83 22.54
N ALA A 107 -43.14 -28.24 21.49
CA ALA A 107 -44.52 -28.51 21.02
C ALA A 107 -44.56 -29.69 20.03
N ILE A 108 -44.27 -30.92 20.48
CA ILE A 108 -44.10 -32.10 19.64
C ILE A 108 -45.31 -32.36 18.78
N ARG A 109 -46.52 -32.45 19.41
CA ARG A 109 -47.76 -32.67 18.71
C ARG A 109 -48.08 -31.59 17.68
N CYS A 110 -47.73 -30.33 17.98
CA CYS A 110 -47.87 -29.24 17.02
C CYS A 110 -46.92 -29.43 15.85
N ALA A 111 -45.68 -29.85 16.09
CA ALA A 111 -44.72 -30.14 15.04
C ALA A 111 -45.18 -31.31 14.17
N GLU A 112 -45.67 -32.41 14.74
CA GLU A 112 -46.23 -33.54 14.03
C GLU A 112 -47.37 -33.14 13.07
N ALA A 113 -48.23 -32.22 13.48
CA ALA A 113 -49.29 -31.65 12.67
C ALA A 113 -48.80 -30.74 11.53
N LEU A 114 -47.67 -30.02 11.75
CA LEU A 114 -47.07 -29.09 10.76
C LEU A 114 -46.23 -29.81 9.70
N LEU A 115 -45.48 -30.83 10.11
CA LEU A 115 -44.48 -31.51 9.27
C LEU A 115 -44.99 -32.06 7.94
N PRO A 116 -46.17 -32.71 7.84
CA PRO A 116 -46.69 -33.27 6.58
C PRO A 116 -47.04 -32.20 5.54
N LEU A 117 -47.25 -30.97 5.96
CA LEU A 117 -47.70 -29.84 5.13
C LEU A 117 -46.54 -28.92 4.67
N LEU A 118 -45.32 -29.14 5.16
CA LEU A 118 -44.17 -28.35 4.82
C LEU A 118 -43.46 -28.87 3.58
N SER A 119 -43.16 -27.99 2.63
CA SER A 119 -42.34 -28.28 1.45
C SER A 119 -40.85 -28.52 1.76
N SER A 120 -40.34 -27.95 2.83
CA SER A 120 -38.96 -28.10 3.29
C SER A 120 -38.85 -27.96 4.81
N LEU A 121 -38.16 -28.92 5.42
CA LEU A 121 -37.83 -28.95 6.85
C LEU A 121 -36.67 -28.03 7.24
N ASN A 122 -35.81 -27.69 6.28
CA ASN A 122 -34.55 -27.03 6.51
C ASN A 122 -34.63 -25.52 6.25
N VAL A 123 -35.85 -24.98 6.35
CA VAL A 123 -36.04 -23.52 6.28
C VAL A 123 -35.21 -22.84 7.39
N ALA A 124 -34.47 -21.81 7.03
CA ALA A 124 -33.65 -21.07 7.94
C ALA A 124 -34.30 -19.76 8.40
N ASP A 125 -34.14 -19.43 9.68
CA ASP A 125 -34.49 -18.12 10.25
C ASP A 125 -33.53 -17.02 9.77
N ARG A 126 -33.75 -15.78 10.23
CA ARG A 126 -32.86 -14.62 9.89
C ARG A 126 -31.38 -14.83 10.27
N ASN A 127 -31.10 -15.68 11.24
CA ASN A 127 -29.74 -16.03 11.69
C ASN A 127 -29.18 -17.29 11.01
N GLY A 128 -29.91 -17.87 10.07
CA GLY A 128 -29.54 -19.13 9.40
C GLY A 128 -29.90 -20.37 10.21
N ARG A 129 -30.61 -20.29 11.33
CA ARG A 129 -30.97 -21.42 12.17
C ARG A 129 -32.19 -22.15 11.63
N THR A 130 -32.14 -23.46 11.63
CA THR A 130 -33.29 -24.33 11.31
C THR A 130 -34.04 -24.72 12.58
N ALA A 131 -35.18 -25.35 12.43
CA ALA A 131 -35.96 -25.92 13.56
C ALA A 131 -35.11 -26.89 14.41
N LEU A 132 -34.19 -27.67 13.78
CA LEU A 132 -33.25 -28.55 14.49
C LEU A 132 -32.31 -27.77 15.43
N HIS A 133 -31.84 -26.61 15.01
CA HIS A 133 -30.98 -25.73 15.86
C HIS A 133 -31.77 -25.26 17.08
N HIS A 134 -33.02 -24.84 16.89
CA HIS A 134 -33.87 -24.40 18.00
C HIS A 134 -34.23 -25.55 18.97
N ALA A 135 -34.50 -26.76 18.47
CA ALA A 135 -34.73 -27.92 19.30
C ALA A 135 -33.51 -28.34 20.10
N ALA A 136 -32.31 -28.32 19.45
CA ALA A 136 -31.02 -28.62 20.07
C ALA A 136 -30.63 -27.61 21.13
N TYR A 137 -30.87 -26.30 20.86
CA TYR A 137 -30.68 -25.23 21.81
C TYR A 137 -31.58 -25.35 23.04
N SER A 138 -32.85 -25.69 22.85
CA SER A 138 -33.86 -25.78 23.93
C SER A 138 -33.82 -27.10 24.72
N GLY A 139 -32.96 -28.04 24.37
CA GLY A 139 -32.78 -29.27 25.14
C GLY A 139 -33.92 -30.33 24.89
N HIS A 140 -34.62 -30.27 23.76
CA HIS A 140 -35.78 -31.09 23.49
C HIS A 140 -35.45 -32.36 22.70
N THR A 141 -35.02 -33.43 23.38
CA THR A 141 -34.55 -34.67 22.75
C THR A 141 -35.59 -35.31 21.84
N GLU A 142 -36.85 -35.43 22.30
CA GLU A 142 -37.96 -35.98 21.53
C GLU A 142 -38.23 -35.17 20.24
N MET A 143 -38.16 -33.84 20.32
CA MET A 143 -38.30 -32.96 19.16
C MET A 143 -37.13 -33.12 18.17
N VAL A 144 -35.89 -33.22 18.66
CA VAL A 144 -34.72 -33.52 17.84
C VAL A 144 -34.88 -34.84 17.13
N THR A 145 -35.32 -35.89 17.86
CA THR A 145 -35.62 -37.23 17.30
C THR A 145 -36.66 -37.13 16.21
N LEU A 146 -37.76 -36.43 16.46
CA LEU A 146 -38.85 -36.27 15.48
C LEU A 146 -38.34 -35.59 14.21
N LEU A 147 -37.61 -34.48 14.33
CA LEU A 147 -37.09 -33.70 13.18
C LEU A 147 -36.09 -34.54 12.38
N LEU A 148 -35.18 -35.27 13.03
CA LEU A 148 -34.21 -36.15 12.36
C LEU A 148 -34.88 -37.32 11.63
N ASN A 149 -35.88 -37.97 12.25
CA ASN A 149 -36.65 -39.05 11.61
C ASN A 149 -37.45 -38.57 10.38
N LYS A 150 -37.76 -37.27 10.31
CA LYS A 150 -38.43 -36.62 9.18
C LYS A 150 -37.49 -36.03 8.14
N GLY A 151 -36.15 -36.20 8.30
CA GLY A 151 -35.15 -35.79 7.32
C GLY A 151 -34.60 -34.39 7.51
N ALA A 152 -34.55 -33.87 8.74
CA ALA A 152 -33.81 -32.61 9.03
C ALA A 152 -32.32 -32.82 8.80
N HIS A 153 -31.67 -31.88 8.12
CA HIS A 153 -30.24 -31.94 7.80
C HIS A 153 -29.37 -31.68 9.03
N LEU A 154 -28.55 -32.67 9.40
CA LEU A 154 -27.57 -32.55 10.51
C LEU A 154 -26.50 -31.53 10.25
N SER A 155 -26.06 -31.40 9.00
CA SER A 155 -24.99 -30.48 8.56
C SER A 155 -25.49 -29.06 8.30
N ALA A 156 -26.79 -28.78 8.49
CA ALA A 156 -27.29 -27.41 8.38
C ALA A 156 -26.54 -26.51 9.34
N SER A 157 -26.04 -25.36 8.86
CA SER A 157 -25.28 -24.40 9.63
C SER A 157 -25.98 -23.05 9.70
N ASP A 158 -25.82 -22.35 10.84
CA ASP A 158 -26.29 -20.98 11.01
C ASP A 158 -25.31 -19.97 10.32
N LYS A 159 -25.61 -18.67 10.34
CA LYS A 159 -24.74 -17.62 9.76
C LYS A 159 -23.32 -17.55 10.35
N LYS A 160 -23.07 -18.24 11.46
CA LYS A 160 -21.75 -18.38 12.08
C LYS A 160 -21.15 -19.77 11.87
N ASP A 161 -21.71 -20.55 10.94
CA ASP A 161 -21.36 -21.93 10.59
C ASP A 161 -21.51 -22.92 11.74
N ARG A 162 -22.33 -22.60 12.75
CA ARG A 162 -22.63 -23.51 13.86
C ARG A 162 -23.76 -24.46 13.46
N GLN A 163 -23.53 -25.74 13.64
CA GLN A 163 -24.51 -26.82 13.48
C GLN A 163 -25.29 -27.05 14.79
N ALA A 164 -26.35 -27.85 14.74
CA ALA A 164 -27.17 -28.18 15.90
C ALA A 164 -26.36 -28.76 17.07
N ILE A 165 -25.29 -29.52 16.80
CA ILE A 165 -24.42 -30.12 17.81
C ILE A 165 -23.65 -29.08 18.59
N HIS A 166 -23.25 -27.95 17.98
CA HIS A 166 -22.61 -26.82 18.70
C HIS A 166 -23.58 -26.23 19.73
N TRP A 167 -24.86 -26.10 19.38
CA TRP A 167 -25.88 -25.54 20.27
C TRP A 167 -26.22 -26.48 21.43
N ALA A 168 -26.31 -27.79 21.15
CA ALA A 168 -26.47 -28.80 22.19
C ALA A 168 -25.29 -28.83 23.16
N ALA A 169 -24.04 -28.76 22.61
CA ALA A 169 -22.82 -28.71 23.42
C ALA A 169 -22.69 -27.40 24.21
N TYR A 170 -23.16 -26.27 23.66
CA TYR A 170 -23.16 -24.96 24.32
C TYR A 170 -23.98 -24.93 25.61
N LEU A 171 -25.10 -25.64 25.65
CA LEU A 171 -26.02 -25.70 26.81
C LEU A 171 -25.87 -27.00 27.61
N GLY A 172 -24.97 -27.91 27.22
CA GLY A 172 -24.70 -29.12 27.99
C GLY A 172 -25.74 -30.25 27.81
N HIS A 173 -26.50 -30.24 26.73
CA HIS A 173 -27.51 -31.24 26.47
C HIS A 173 -26.92 -32.56 26.02
N LEU A 174 -26.38 -33.35 26.93
CA LEU A 174 -25.64 -34.60 26.66
C LEU A 174 -26.44 -35.57 25.81
N GLU A 175 -27.73 -35.83 26.14
CA GLU A 175 -28.56 -36.80 25.41
C GLU A 175 -28.82 -36.40 23.97
N ILE A 176 -28.91 -35.07 23.69
CA ILE A 176 -29.02 -34.58 22.34
C ILE A 176 -27.66 -34.72 21.59
N VAL A 177 -26.53 -34.44 22.24
CA VAL A 177 -25.20 -34.65 21.64
C VAL A 177 -25.02 -36.13 21.30
N LYS A 178 -25.34 -37.05 22.20
CA LYS A 178 -25.32 -38.50 21.94
C LYS A 178 -26.22 -38.89 20.76
N LEU A 179 -27.44 -38.36 20.73
CA LEU A 179 -28.41 -38.59 19.66
C LEU A 179 -27.92 -38.12 18.30
N LEU A 180 -27.38 -36.89 18.24
CA LEU A 180 -26.82 -36.32 17.01
C LEU A 180 -25.62 -37.14 16.50
N VAL A 181 -24.69 -37.51 17.39
CA VAL A 181 -23.54 -38.36 17.07
C VAL A 181 -23.99 -39.74 16.59
N SER A 182 -24.98 -40.38 17.23
CA SER A 182 -25.52 -41.67 16.80
C SER A 182 -26.19 -41.64 15.40
N ARG A 183 -26.50 -40.42 14.92
CA ARG A 183 -27.01 -40.15 13.56
C ARG A 183 -25.95 -39.66 12.62
N ASN A 184 -24.66 -39.86 12.93
CA ASN A 184 -23.49 -39.44 12.16
C ASN A 184 -23.33 -37.91 12.02
N ALA A 185 -23.66 -37.12 13.04
CA ALA A 185 -23.25 -35.72 13.08
C ALA A 185 -21.74 -35.64 13.16
N ASP A 186 -21.15 -34.72 12.38
CA ASP A 186 -19.72 -34.48 12.42
C ASP A 186 -19.34 -33.77 13.74
N VAL A 187 -18.57 -34.49 14.58
CA VAL A 187 -18.10 -34.00 15.89
C VAL A 187 -16.91 -33.05 15.76
N ALA A 188 -16.24 -33.06 14.59
CA ALA A 188 -15.13 -32.17 14.25
C ALA A 188 -15.57 -30.91 13.50
N CYS A 189 -16.88 -30.74 13.24
CA CYS A 189 -17.40 -29.57 12.56
C CYS A 189 -16.95 -28.27 13.27
N ARG A 190 -16.62 -27.26 12.45
CA ARG A 190 -16.05 -25.98 12.95
C ARG A 190 -16.99 -24.82 12.62
N ASP A 191 -17.14 -23.92 13.57
CA ASP A 191 -17.79 -22.64 13.31
C ASP A 191 -16.82 -21.66 12.58
N LYS A 192 -17.27 -20.45 12.21
CA LYS A 192 -16.45 -19.40 11.56
C LYS A 192 -15.17 -19.02 12.30
N ARG A 193 -15.08 -19.29 13.60
CA ARG A 193 -13.89 -19.05 14.43
C ARG A 193 -13.11 -20.34 14.67
N GLY A 194 -13.48 -21.46 14.02
CA GLY A 194 -12.84 -22.75 14.19
C GLY A 194 -13.21 -23.48 15.47
N TYR A 195 -14.22 -23.03 16.24
CA TYR A 195 -14.66 -23.75 17.44
C TYR A 195 -15.41 -25.04 17.04
N THR A 196 -14.98 -26.14 17.64
CA THR A 196 -15.68 -27.42 17.59
C THR A 196 -16.71 -27.53 18.72
N PRO A 197 -17.64 -28.49 18.70
CA PRO A 197 -18.55 -28.77 19.83
C PRO A 197 -17.82 -28.98 21.15
N LEU A 198 -16.61 -29.63 21.12
CA LEU A 198 -15.77 -29.83 22.30
C LEU A 198 -15.29 -28.49 22.90
N HIS A 199 -14.80 -27.57 22.07
CA HIS A 199 -14.42 -26.22 22.52
C HIS A 199 -15.57 -25.50 23.21
N VAL A 200 -16.75 -25.58 22.60
CA VAL A 200 -17.95 -24.89 23.09
C VAL A 200 -18.42 -25.49 24.44
N ALA A 201 -18.37 -26.82 24.57
CA ALA A 201 -18.65 -27.50 25.84
C ALA A 201 -17.64 -27.14 26.93
N ALA A 202 -16.35 -27.06 26.57
CA ALA A 202 -15.25 -26.71 27.48
C ALA A 202 -15.36 -25.24 27.97
N ILE A 203 -15.76 -24.32 27.10
CA ILE A 203 -16.01 -22.91 27.46
C ILE A 203 -17.07 -22.80 28.57
N ASN A 204 -18.13 -23.58 28.47
CA ASN A 204 -19.30 -23.46 29.37
C ASN A 204 -19.27 -24.46 30.54
N GLY A 205 -18.23 -25.25 30.67
CA GLY A 205 -18.04 -26.16 31.82
C GLY A 205 -18.87 -27.43 31.80
N HIS A 206 -19.37 -27.88 30.64
CA HIS A 206 -20.22 -29.06 30.52
C HIS A 206 -19.41 -30.34 30.50
N ILE A 207 -18.98 -30.79 31.68
CA ILE A 207 -18.05 -31.91 31.87
C ILE A 207 -18.55 -33.22 31.22
N ASP A 208 -19.84 -33.55 31.34
CA ASP A 208 -20.37 -34.80 30.80
C ASP A 208 -20.36 -34.83 29.27
N VAL A 209 -20.63 -33.68 28.63
CA VAL A 209 -20.51 -33.52 27.19
C VAL A 209 -19.04 -33.61 26.75
N VAL A 210 -18.13 -32.97 27.52
CA VAL A 210 -16.68 -33.03 27.28
C VAL A 210 -16.19 -34.50 27.40
N LYS A 211 -16.53 -35.19 28.49
CA LYS A 211 -16.19 -36.61 28.65
C LYS A 211 -16.67 -37.47 27.51
N TYR A 212 -17.87 -37.22 27.01
CA TYR A 212 -18.42 -37.98 25.89
C TYR A 212 -17.68 -37.70 24.59
N LEU A 213 -17.46 -36.41 24.25
CA LEU A 213 -16.78 -36.00 23.01
C LEU A 213 -15.31 -36.46 22.97
N LEU A 214 -14.60 -36.38 24.11
CA LEU A 214 -13.19 -36.84 24.21
C LEU A 214 -13.03 -38.35 23.94
N ARG A 215 -14.05 -39.19 24.23
CA ARG A 215 -14.02 -40.65 23.89
C ARG A 215 -13.98 -40.85 22.38
N LEU A 216 -14.43 -39.89 21.59
CA LEU A 216 -14.43 -39.92 20.14
C LEU A 216 -13.11 -39.42 19.50
N GLY A 217 -12.16 -38.94 20.32
CA GLY A 217 -10.76 -38.77 19.95
C GLY A 217 -10.38 -37.47 19.24
N ILE A 218 -11.17 -36.38 19.35
CA ILE A 218 -10.93 -35.15 18.61
C ILE A 218 -10.77 -33.95 19.56
N ASP A 219 -9.53 -33.46 19.75
CA ASP A 219 -9.24 -32.16 20.36
C ASP A 219 -8.30 -31.36 19.43
N GLU A 220 -8.82 -30.93 18.30
CA GLU A 220 -8.09 -30.09 17.36
C GLU A 220 -8.17 -28.60 17.73
N PRO A 221 -7.11 -27.82 17.51
CA PRO A 221 -7.12 -26.39 17.83
C PRO A 221 -8.09 -25.60 16.92
N ASN A 222 -8.67 -24.53 17.47
CA ASN A 222 -9.53 -23.62 16.72
C ASN A 222 -8.71 -22.69 15.78
N ALA A 223 -9.35 -21.76 15.08
CA ALA A 223 -8.71 -20.82 14.16
C ALA A 223 -7.63 -19.92 14.81
N PHE A 224 -7.63 -19.79 16.13
CA PHE A 224 -6.61 -19.07 16.91
C PHE A 224 -5.52 -19.97 17.46
N GLY A 225 -5.57 -21.27 17.16
CA GLY A 225 -4.67 -22.26 17.73
C GLY A 225 -4.99 -22.67 19.16
N ASN A 226 -6.13 -22.26 19.73
CA ASN A 226 -6.54 -22.65 21.07
C ASN A 226 -7.15 -24.06 21.05
N THR A 227 -6.69 -24.92 21.94
CA THR A 227 -7.31 -26.22 22.24
C THR A 227 -8.49 -26.06 23.22
N SER A 228 -9.25 -27.11 23.46
CA SER A 228 -10.31 -27.14 24.46
C SER A 228 -9.79 -26.81 25.86
N LEU A 229 -8.56 -27.22 26.19
CA LEU A 229 -7.88 -26.89 27.45
C LEU A 229 -7.63 -25.37 27.58
N HIS A 230 -7.20 -24.70 26.54
CA HIS A 230 -7.07 -23.24 26.51
C HIS A 230 -8.41 -22.57 26.85
N MET A 231 -9.47 -23.07 26.28
CA MET A 231 -10.80 -22.48 26.46
C MET A 231 -11.37 -22.73 27.84
N ALA A 232 -11.18 -23.93 28.40
CA ALA A 232 -11.54 -24.26 29.76
C ALA A 232 -10.81 -23.37 30.77
N CYS A 233 -9.49 -23.20 30.61
CA CYS A 233 -8.64 -22.38 31.48
C CYS A 233 -8.99 -20.89 31.41
N TYR A 234 -9.28 -20.38 30.22
CA TYR A 234 -9.69 -18.98 30.02
C TYR A 234 -11.00 -18.67 30.74
N ASN A 235 -11.94 -19.62 30.78
CA ASN A 235 -13.23 -19.44 31.41
C ASN A 235 -13.25 -19.93 32.88
N GLY A 236 -12.16 -20.48 33.38
CA GLY A 236 -12.03 -20.94 34.75
C GLY A 236 -12.81 -22.24 35.05
N GLN A 237 -12.96 -23.12 34.06
CA GLN A 237 -13.69 -24.39 34.15
C GLN A 237 -12.75 -25.49 34.64
N GLU A 238 -12.47 -25.53 35.95
CA GLU A 238 -11.50 -26.44 36.56
C GLU A 238 -11.84 -27.92 36.32
N ALA A 239 -13.09 -28.32 36.57
CA ALA A 239 -13.51 -29.72 36.39
C ALA A 239 -13.30 -30.23 34.97
N VAL A 240 -13.54 -29.37 33.98
CA VAL A 240 -13.29 -29.66 32.55
C VAL A 240 -11.80 -29.67 32.27
N ALA A 241 -11.04 -28.70 32.78
CA ALA A 241 -9.58 -28.66 32.62
C ALA A 241 -8.91 -29.92 33.19
N ASN A 242 -9.36 -30.36 34.38
CA ASN A 242 -8.87 -31.57 34.99
C ASN A 242 -9.16 -32.84 34.15
N GLU A 243 -10.39 -32.97 33.63
CA GLU A 243 -10.72 -34.11 32.77
C GLU A 243 -9.89 -34.08 31.44
N LEU A 244 -9.68 -32.90 30.84
CA LEU A 244 -8.82 -32.76 29.65
C LEU A 244 -7.37 -33.17 29.93
N VAL A 245 -6.78 -32.73 31.05
CA VAL A 245 -5.43 -33.08 31.44
C VAL A 245 -5.31 -34.59 31.73
N ASN A 246 -6.27 -35.16 32.46
CA ASN A 246 -6.33 -36.61 32.73
C ASN A 246 -6.43 -37.46 31.48
N ARG A 247 -6.92 -36.89 30.37
CA ARG A 247 -7.01 -37.52 29.05
C ARG A 247 -5.76 -37.27 28.19
N GLY A 248 -4.73 -36.64 28.73
CA GLY A 248 -3.46 -36.40 28.06
C GLY A 248 -3.40 -35.13 27.21
N ALA A 249 -4.27 -34.16 27.47
CA ALA A 249 -4.14 -32.85 26.82
C ALA A 249 -2.80 -32.21 27.19
N ASN A 250 -2.06 -31.68 26.18
CA ASN A 250 -0.76 -31.04 26.41
C ASN A 250 -0.94 -29.69 27.14
N VAL A 251 -0.48 -29.64 28.39
CA VAL A 251 -0.57 -28.46 29.27
C VAL A 251 0.31 -27.29 28.77
N ASN A 252 1.34 -27.60 27.97
CA ASN A 252 2.27 -26.63 27.40
C ASN A 252 2.02 -26.32 25.91
N GLN A 253 0.90 -26.77 25.34
CA GLN A 253 0.59 -26.48 23.94
C GLN A 253 0.45 -24.98 23.69
N PRO A 254 1.25 -24.36 22.78
CA PRO A 254 1.09 -22.96 22.46
C PRO A 254 -0.01 -22.76 21.39
N ASN A 255 -0.78 -21.70 21.52
CA ASN A 255 -1.66 -21.24 20.46
C ASN A 255 -0.90 -20.42 19.40
N LEU A 256 -1.59 -19.87 18.38
CA LEU A 256 -0.97 -19.07 17.32
C LEU A 256 -0.23 -17.80 17.81
N ARG A 257 -0.56 -17.31 19.03
CA ARG A 257 0.15 -16.21 19.69
C ARG A 257 1.28 -16.69 20.60
N GLY A 258 1.51 -18.00 20.67
CA GLY A 258 2.47 -18.60 21.59
C GLY A 258 1.99 -18.67 23.04
N CYS A 259 0.72 -18.37 23.31
CA CYS A 259 0.16 -18.47 24.66
C CYS A 259 -0.24 -19.92 24.95
N THR A 260 0.18 -20.45 26.11
CA THR A 260 -0.23 -21.75 26.64
C THR A 260 -1.55 -21.65 27.41
N PRO A 261 -2.19 -22.78 27.78
CA PRO A 261 -3.32 -22.78 28.69
C PRO A 261 -3.06 -22.02 30.00
N LEU A 262 -1.82 -22.08 30.51
CA LEU A 262 -1.40 -21.38 31.73
C LEU A 262 -1.45 -19.85 31.55
N HIS A 263 -1.05 -19.31 30.41
CA HIS A 263 -1.22 -17.89 30.09
C HIS A 263 -2.69 -17.45 30.18
N LEU A 264 -3.60 -18.29 29.64
CA LEU A 264 -5.01 -17.98 29.64
C LEU A 264 -5.66 -18.13 31.03
N ALA A 265 -5.20 -19.11 31.83
CA ALA A 265 -5.60 -19.24 33.23
C ALA A 265 -5.17 -18.01 34.06
N ALA A 266 -3.95 -17.49 33.78
CA ALA A 266 -3.42 -16.30 34.44
C ALA A 266 -4.25 -15.04 34.17
N VAL A 267 -4.84 -14.90 33.00
CA VAL A 267 -5.74 -13.79 32.60
C VAL A 267 -7.13 -13.95 33.20
N SER A 268 -7.66 -15.15 33.26
CA SER A 268 -9.03 -15.48 33.63
C SER A 268 -9.47 -14.86 34.98
N THR A 269 -10.72 -14.44 35.11
CA THR A 269 -11.27 -14.01 36.41
C THR A 269 -11.41 -15.16 37.39
N ASN A 270 -11.71 -16.36 36.91
CA ASN A 270 -11.98 -17.55 37.73
C ASN A 270 -10.90 -18.64 37.57
N GLY A 271 -9.75 -18.32 36.96
CA GLY A 271 -8.73 -19.32 36.52
C GLY A 271 -7.73 -19.75 37.59
N ALA A 272 -7.89 -19.41 38.87
CA ALA A 272 -6.91 -19.74 39.89
C ALA A 272 -6.76 -21.26 40.08
N LEU A 273 -7.86 -21.97 40.22
CA LEU A 273 -7.86 -23.44 40.35
C LEU A 273 -7.34 -24.14 39.08
N CYS A 274 -7.71 -23.62 37.90
CA CYS A 274 -7.12 -24.12 36.64
C CYS A 274 -5.61 -23.88 36.57
N LEU A 275 -5.13 -22.77 37.09
CA LEU A 275 -3.71 -22.42 37.11
C LEU A 275 -2.94 -23.39 38.02
N GLU A 276 -3.43 -23.63 39.25
CA GLU A 276 -2.89 -24.62 40.18
C GLU A 276 -2.87 -26.03 39.59
N LEU A 277 -4.00 -26.42 38.98
CA LEU A 277 -4.11 -27.69 38.27
C LEU A 277 -3.02 -27.86 37.22
N LEU A 278 -2.84 -26.83 36.35
CA LEU A 278 -1.86 -26.89 35.26
C LEU A 278 -0.43 -26.97 35.80
N VAL A 279 -0.09 -26.19 36.82
CA VAL A 279 1.23 -26.19 37.45
C VAL A 279 1.54 -27.56 38.08
N ASN A 280 0.58 -28.13 38.81
CA ASN A 280 0.71 -29.46 39.42
C ASN A 280 0.84 -30.56 38.38
N ASN A 281 0.44 -30.34 37.15
CA ASN A 281 0.57 -31.29 36.02
C ASN A 281 1.73 -30.95 35.07
N GLY A 282 2.73 -30.14 35.52
CA GLY A 282 3.97 -29.90 34.79
C GLY A 282 3.87 -28.81 33.73
N ALA A 283 2.96 -27.86 33.88
CA ALA A 283 2.94 -26.67 33.02
C ALA A 283 4.20 -25.80 33.30
N ASP A 284 4.89 -25.39 32.23
CA ASP A 284 6.03 -24.50 32.36
C ASP A 284 5.55 -23.07 32.67
N VAL A 285 5.89 -22.61 33.89
CA VAL A 285 5.50 -21.30 34.41
C VAL A 285 6.26 -20.15 33.78
N ASN A 286 7.36 -20.42 33.06
CA ASN A 286 8.24 -19.42 32.46
C ASN A 286 8.14 -19.39 30.93
N MET A 287 7.28 -20.20 30.35
CA MET A 287 7.08 -20.19 28.92
C MET A 287 6.64 -18.82 28.42
N GLN A 288 7.27 -18.34 27.34
CA GLN A 288 6.99 -17.03 26.80
C GLN A 288 6.14 -17.11 25.52
N SER A 289 5.19 -16.22 25.40
CA SER A 289 4.40 -16.01 24.18
C SER A 289 5.25 -15.41 23.04
N LYS A 290 4.72 -15.30 21.83
CA LYS A 290 5.41 -14.63 20.70
C LYS A 290 5.76 -13.16 20.98
N GLU A 291 5.08 -12.52 21.94
CA GLU A 291 5.41 -11.17 22.42
C GLU A 291 6.42 -11.19 23.58
N GLY A 292 6.97 -12.33 23.95
CA GLY A 292 7.89 -12.50 25.06
C GLY A 292 7.20 -12.47 26.44
N LYS A 293 5.88 -12.46 26.51
CA LYS A 293 5.14 -12.39 27.78
C LYS A 293 5.03 -13.77 28.41
N SER A 294 5.44 -13.88 29.68
CA SER A 294 5.20 -15.06 30.51
C SER A 294 3.79 -15.03 31.13
N PRO A 295 3.32 -16.15 31.73
CA PRO A 295 2.06 -16.16 32.49
C PRO A 295 2.02 -15.08 33.59
N LEU A 296 3.16 -14.76 34.20
CA LEU A 296 3.27 -13.72 35.23
C LEU A 296 3.04 -12.32 34.62
N HIS A 297 3.53 -12.03 33.42
CA HIS A 297 3.19 -10.81 32.69
C HIS A 297 1.69 -10.71 32.41
N MET A 298 1.07 -11.83 32.01
CA MET A 298 -0.37 -11.85 31.73
C MET A 298 -1.20 -11.62 32.98
N ALA A 299 -0.79 -12.18 34.12
CA ALA A 299 -1.39 -11.90 35.42
C ALA A 299 -1.23 -10.42 35.83
N ALA A 300 -0.04 -9.85 35.54
CA ALA A 300 0.27 -8.45 35.84
C ALA A 300 -0.56 -7.47 35.00
N ILE A 301 -0.86 -7.74 33.72
CA ILE A 301 -1.72 -6.92 32.89
C ILE A 301 -3.12 -6.74 33.53
N HIS A 302 -3.63 -7.80 34.14
CA HIS A 302 -5.00 -7.86 34.67
C HIS A 302 -5.11 -7.71 36.20
N GLY A 303 -3.99 -7.45 36.89
CA GLY A 303 -3.94 -7.32 38.34
C GLY A 303 -4.35 -8.57 39.10
N ARG A 304 -4.00 -9.75 38.61
CA ARG A 304 -4.43 -11.01 39.15
C ARG A 304 -3.50 -11.46 40.30
N PHE A 305 -3.66 -10.86 41.48
CA PHE A 305 -2.81 -11.08 42.65
C PHE A 305 -2.62 -12.57 43.01
N THR A 306 -3.70 -13.31 43.23
CA THR A 306 -3.65 -14.73 43.65
C THR A 306 -2.87 -15.58 42.64
N ARG A 307 -3.09 -15.34 41.31
CA ARG A 307 -2.40 -16.12 40.29
C ARG A 307 -0.93 -15.76 40.22
N SER A 308 -0.58 -14.49 40.36
CA SER A 308 0.81 -14.04 40.43
C SER A 308 1.54 -14.70 41.60
N GLN A 309 0.87 -14.79 42.77
CA GLN A 309 1.42 -15.45 43.94
C GLN A 309 1.67 -16.95 43.70
N ILE A 310 0.71 -17.65 43.09
CA ILE A 310 0.87 -19.08 42.75
C ILE A 310 2.01 -19.27 41.76
N LEU A 311 2.09 -18.43 40.72
CA LEU A 311 3.16 -18.50 39.71
C LEU A 311 4.54 -18.28 40.34
N ILE A 312 4.70 -17.29 41.22
CA ILE A 312 5.97 -16.98 41.90
C ILE A 312 6.36 -18.14 42.81
N GLN A 313 5.43 -18.69 43.61
CA GLN A 313 5.68 -19.82 44.52
C GLN A 313 6.11 -21.09 43.78
N ASN A 314 5.72 -21.23 42.50
CA ASN A 314 6.08 -22.38 41.67
C ASN A 314 7.23 -22.07 40.69
N GLY A 315 8.09 -21.11 41.00
CA GLY A 315 9.31 -20.83 40.27
C GLY A 315 9.13 -19.91 39.05
N GLY A 316 8.08 -19.13 39.05
CA GLY A 316 7.89 -18.06 38.05
C GLY A 316 9.00 -17.02 38.10
N GLU A 317 9.71 -16.82 37.02
CA GLU A 317 10.79 -15.83 36.91
C GLU A 317 10.22 -14.40 37.01
N ILE A 318 10.57 -13.70 38.09
CA ILE A 318 10.01 -12.42 38.47
C ILE A 318 10.47 -11.30 37.53
N ASP A 319 11.73 -11.37 37.09
CA ASP A 319 12.37 -10.36 36.25
C ASP A 319 12.51 -10.80 34.78
N CYS A 320 11.72 -11.78 34.35
CA CYS A 320 11.65 -12.12 32.91
C CYS A 320 11.18 -10.90 32.11
N VAL A 321 11.69 -10.74 30.90
CA VAL A 321 11.38 -9.58 30.06
C VAL A 321 10.53 -9.98 28.86
N ASP A 322 9.56 -9.12 28.52
CA ASP A 322 8.81 -9.23 27.28
C ASP A 322 9.65 -8.73 26.08
N LYS A 323 9.12 -8.83 24.87
CA LYS A 323 9.77 -8.37 23.63
C LYS A 323 10.20 -6.90 23.67
N TYR A 324 9.59 -6.09 24.53
CA TYR A 324 9.88 -4.66 24.71
C TYR A 324 10.82 -4.37 25.88
N GLY A 325 11.33 -5.42 26.54
CA GLY A 325 12.18 -5.31 27.72
C GLY A 325 11.44 -5.06 29.03
N ASN A 326 10.10 -5.07 29.05
CA ASN A 326 9.36 -4.85 30.28
C ASN A 326 9.27 -6.11 31.14
N THR A 327 9.49 -5.98 32.43
CA THR A 327 9.24 -7.04 33.41
C THR A 327 7.77 -7.05 33.88
N PRO A 328 7.29 -8.08 34.58
CA PRO A 328 5.97 -8.07 35.22
C PRO A 328 5.75 -6.86 36.12
N LEU A 329 6.80 -6.36 36.79
CA LEU A 329 6.76 -5.14 37.61
C LEU A 329 6.46 -3.88 36.77
N HIS A 330 7.08 -3.74 35.58
CA HIS A 330 6.76 -2.64 34.64
C HIS A 330 5.29 -2.66 34.24
N ILE A 331 4.78 -3.86 33.94
CA ILE A 331 3.39 -4.03 33.53
C ILE A 331 2.43 -3.71 34.69
N ALA A 332 2.71 -4.22 35.90
CA ALA A 332 1.91 -3.92 37.09
C ALA A 332 1.89 -2.41 37.40
N ALA A 333 3.06 -1.75 37.28
CA ALA A 333 3.21 -0.30 37.47
C ALA A 333 2.42 0.50 36.41
N LYS A 334 2.48 0.07 35.15
CA LYS A 334 1.74 0.68 34.03
C LYS A 334 0.22 0.63 34.21
N HIS A 335 -0.30 -0.41 34.87
CA HIS A 335 -1.73 -0.62 35.07
C HIS A 335 -2.22 -0.28 36.50
N GLY A 336 -1.33 0.16 37.38
CA GLY A 336 -1.69 0.62 38.75
C GLY A 336 -2.07 -0.50 39.72
N HIS A 337 -1.52 -1.69 39.58
CA HIS A 337 -1.85 -2.83 40.41
C HIS A 337 -0.99 -2.88 41.67
N GLU A 338 -1.31 -2.03 42.62
CA GLU A 338 -0.53 -1.78 43.86
C GLU A 338 -0.17 -3.04 44.64
N LEU A 339 -1.17 -3.89 44.98
CA LEU A 339 -0.95 -5.14 45.72
C LEU A 339 0.00 -6.08 44.97
N LEU A 340 -0.07 -6.06 43.66
CA LEU A 340 0.82 -6.89 42.84
C LEU A 340 2.24 -6.32 42.78
N ILE A 341 2.39 -4.99 42.67
CA ILE A 341 3.67 -4.31 42.79
C ILE A 341 4.36 -4.67 44.10
N SER A 342 3.64 -4.51 45.22
CA SER A 342 4.17 -4.90 46.54
C SER A 342 4.59 -6.36 46.60
N THR A 343 3.79 -7.26 46.04
CA THR A 343 4.10 -8.70 46.01
C THR A 343 5.36 -8.98 45.17
N LEU A 344 5.47 -8.39 43.99
CA LEU A 344 6.65 -8.58 43.13
C LEU A 344 7.92 -8.06 43.82
N MET A 345 7.85 -6.89 44.45
CA MET A 345 8.97 -6.29 45.19
C MET A 345 9.37 -7.11 46.43
N THR A 346 8.42 -7.59 47.22
CA THR A 346 8.72 -8.44 48.39
C THR A 346 9.34 -9.80 48.01
N ASN A 347 9.10 -10.26 46.76
CA ASN A 347 9.72 -11.45 46.18
C ASN A 347 10.99 -11.16 45.41
N GLY A 348 11.55 -9.94 45.47
CA GLY A 348 12.86 -9.60 44.95
C GLY A 348 12.87 -9.10 43.49
N ALA A 349 11.75 -8.53 42.98
CA ALA A 349 11.73 -7.90 41.65
C ALA A 349 12.69 -6.72 41.59
N ASP A 350 13.49 -6.66 40.52
CA ASP A 350 14.47 -5.59 40.27
C ASP A 350 13.73 -4.30 39.84
N THR A 351 13.71 -3.31 40.73
CA THR A 351 13.10 -1.99 40.50
C THR A 351 13.94 -1.08 39.60
N ALA A 352 15.24 -1.40 39.47
CA ALA A 352 16.22 -0.65 38.66
C ALA A 352 16.41 -1.21 37.25
N ARG A 353 15.62 -2.22 36.88
CA ARG A 353 15.66 -2.75 35.52
C ARG A 353 14.99 -1.81 34.52
N GLN A 354 15.63 -1.62 33.39
CA GLN A 354 15.12 -0.78 32.30
C GLN A 354 14.17 -1.58 31.39
N GLY A 355 12.99 -1.02 31.15
CA GLY A 355 11.99 -1.55 30.23
C GLY A 355 11.96 -0.78 28.88
N ILE A 356 10.76 -0.69 28.32
CA ILE A 356 10.52 0.03 27.06
C ILE A 356 11.08 1.47 27.14
N HIS A 357 11.83 1.87 26.11
CA HIS A 357 12.49 3.18 26.06
C HIS A 357 13.41 3.48 27.25
N GLY A 358 13.93 2.45 27.92
CA GLY A 358 14.78 2.60 29.11
C GLY A 358 14.02 3.14 30.34
N MET A 359 12.68 3.11 30.31
CA MET A 359 11.89 3.51 31.47
C MET A 359 11.95 2.48 32.57
N PHE A 360 11.96 2.95 33.82
CA PHE A 360 11.83 2.13 35.02
C PHE A 360 10.37 1.95 35.41
N PRO A 361 10.02 0.96 36.26
CA PRO A 361 8.65 0.77 36.72
C PRO A 361 8.04 2.07 37.30
N LEU A 362 8.83 2.85 38.07
CA LEU A 362 8.40 4.13 38.64
C LEU A 362 8.02 5.16 37.56
N HIS A 363 8.78 5.26 36.45
CA HIS A 363 8.40 6.13 35.34
C HIS A 363 7.01 5.82 34.81
N LEU A 364 6.68 4.54 34.68
CA LEU A 364 5.37 4.12 34.17
C LEU A 364 4.26 4.39 35.20
N ALA A 365 4.46 4.10 36.46
CA ALA A 365 3.49 4.38 37.51
C ALA A 365 3.11 5.87 37.55
N VAL A 366 4.14 6.71 37.50
CA VAL A 366 3.99 8.17 37.55
C VAL A 366 3.37 8.72 36.27
N LEU A 367 3.78 8.21 35.11
CA LEU A 367 3.24 8.62 33.80
C LEU A 367 1.73 8.38 33.68
N TYR A 368 1.27 7.24 34.23
CA TYR A 368 -0.15 6.85 34.20
C TYR A 368 -0.95 7.34 35.42
N GLY A 369 -0.31 7.99 36.39
CA GLY A 369 -0.99 8.67 37.50
C GLY A 369 -1.38 7.81 38.68
N PHE A 370 -0.67 6.73 38.92
CA PHE A 370 -0.94 5.84 40.05
C PHE A 370 -0.19 6.30 41.32
N SER A 371 -0.72 7.33 41.99
CA SER A 371 -0.13 7.93 43.20
C SER A 371 0.06 6.91 44.32
N ASP A 372 -0.87 5.98 44.52
CA ASP A 372 -0.78 4.95 45.55
C ASP A 372 0.36 3.99 45.31
N CYS A 373 0.61 3.65 44.02
CA CYS A 373 1.79 2.91 43.63
C CYS A 373 3.10 3.68 43.91
N CYS A 374 3.04 5.02 43.88
CA CYS A 374 4.19 5.88 44.19
C CYS A 374 4.39 6.02 45.73
N ARG A 375 3.33 6.09 46.54
CA ARG A 375 3.43 6.14 48.00
C ARG A 375 4.01 4.87 48.61
N ASN A 376 3.58 3.72 48.14
CA ASN A 376 4.17 2.44 48.56
C ASN A 376 5.63 2.25 48.09
N ASN A 377 6.11 3.10 47.19
CA ASN A 377 7.48 3.20 46.77
C ASN A 377 8.40 3.93 47.78
N GLU A 378 7.97 4.29 48.98
CA GLU A 378 8.93 4.54 50.06
C GLU A 378 9.87 3.37 50.22
N HIS A 379 9.42 2.15 49.95
CA HIS A 379 10.26 0.95 49.82
C HIS A 379 11.16 0.97 48.56
N VAL A 380 10.76 1.58 47.45
CA VAL A 380 11.60 1.70 46.24
C VAL A 380 12.63 2.80 46.42
N LEU A 381 12.24 3.91 47.00
CA LEU A 381 13.18 4.99 47.35
C LEU A 381 14.14 4.58 48.46
N SER A 382 13.68 3.80 49.46
CA SER A 382 14.51 3.23 50.52
C SER A 382 15.40 2.07 50.03
N ALA A 383 15.08 1.46 48.88
CA ALA A 383 15.90 0.43 48.22
C ALA A 383 17.06 1.00 47.39
N GLY A 384 17.31 2.35 47.45
CA GLY A 384 18.44 2.99 46.77
C GLY A 384 18.22 3.38 45.32
N PHE A 385 16.95 3.41 44.82
CA PHE A 385 16.64 3.96 43.49
C PHE A 385 16.77 5.48 43.51
N ASP A 386 17.66 6.02 42.66
CA ASP A 386 17.79 7.48 42.45
C ASP A 386 16.60 8.00 41.62
N ILE A 387 15.76 8.82 42.27
CA ILE A 387 14.56 9.45 41.69
C ILE A 387 14.89 10.31 40.45
N ASN A 388 16.15 10.72 40.30
CA ASN A 388 16.65 11.51 39.19
C ASN A 388 17.25 10.67 38.05
N THR A 389 17.20 9.35 38.16
CA THR A 389 17.70 8.46 37.11
C THR A 389 16.93 8.67 35.82
N PRO A 390 17.61 8.97 34.71
CA PRO A 390 16.94 9.23 33.44
C PRO A 390 16.65 7.92 32.68
N ASP A 391 15.59 7.94 31.87
CA ASP A 391 15.33 6.91 30.88
C ASP A 391 16.27 7.02 29.64
N SER A 392 16.10 6.18 28.64
CA SER A 392 16.93 6.20 27.41
C SER A 392 16.85 7.53 26.63
N LEU A 393 15.80 8.33 26.86
CA LEU A 393 15.64 9.67 26.27
C LEU A 393 16.10 10.80 27.16
N GLY A 394 16.65 10.49 28.36
CA GLY A 394 17.09 11.45 29.34
C GLY A 394 15.96 11.99 30.25
N ARG A 395 14.75 11.42 30.18
CA ARG A 395 13.60 11.87 30.98
C ARG A 395 13.65 11.23 32.36
N THR A 396 13.47 12.02 33.38
CA THR A 396 13.32 11.56 34.78
C THR A 396 11.85 11.26 35.10
N CYS A 397 11.58 10.69 36.27
CA CYS A 397 10.23 10.47 36.77
C CYS A 397 9.43 11.78 36.80
N LEU A 398 10.07 12.93 37.10
CA LEU A 398 9.42 14.24 37.11
C LEU A 398 8.92 14.67 35.72
N HIS A 399 9.68 14.38 34.66
CA HIS A 399 9.21 14.56 33.28
C HIS A 399 8.00 13.67 32.97
N ALA A 400 8.01 12.44 33.44
CA ALA A 400 6.90 11.51 33.24
C ALA A 400 5.61 11.98 33.96
N ALA A 401 5.72 12.46 35.21
CA ALA A 401 4.61 13.04 35.97
C ALA A 401 4.02 14.29 35.29
N ALA A 402 4.88 15.18 34.86
CA ALA A 402 4.52 16.40 34.15
C ALA A 402 3.81 16.07 32.81
N SER A 403 4.30 15.07 32.09
CA SER A 403 3.72 14.59 30.84
C SER A 403 2.35 13.93 31.04
N GLY A 404 2.20 13.14 32.09
CA GLY A 404 0.96 12.46 32.44
C GLY A 404 -0.13 13.36 33.05
N GLY A 405 0.23 14.54 33.48
CA GLY A 405 -0.69 15.47 34.11
C GLY A 405 -1.04 15.13 35.57
N ASN A 406 -0.21 14.31 36.19
CA ASN A 406 -0.50 13.74 37.52
C ASN A 406 0.10 14.57 38.65
N VAL A 407 -0.62 15.56 39.09
CA VAL A 407 -0.14 16.53 40.10
C VAL A 407 0.20 15.86 41.44
N GLU A 408 -0.53 14.85 41.86
CA GLU A 408 -0.26 14.13 43.12
C GLU A 408 1.10 13.40 43.06
N CYS A 409 1.35 12.68 41.96
CA CYS A 409 2.65 12.02 41.72
C CYS A 409 3.76 13.06 41.62
N LEU A 410 3.52 14.18 40.92
CA LEU A 410 4.47 15.26 40.77
C LEU A 410 4.86 15.86 42.13
N ASN A 411 3.88 16.18 42.98
CA ASN A 411 4.14 16.73 44.33
C ASN A 411 4.87 15.71 45.23
N LEU A 412 4.54 14.43 45.13
CA LEU A 412 5.27 13.38 45.85
C LEU A 412 6.73 13.30 45.42
N LEU A 413 7.01 13.40 44.12
CA LEU A 413 8.38 13.40 43.61
C LEU A 413 9.15 14.63 44.06
N LEU A 414 8.54 15.82 44.01
CA LEU A 414 9.15 17.08 44.47
C LEU A 414 9.47 17.03 45.98
N SER A 415 8.55 16.55 46.83
CA SER A 415 8.77 16.38 48.28
C SER A 415 9.85 15.33 48.59
N SER A 416 10.09 14.38 47.66
CA SER A 416 11.13 13.36 47.77
C SER A 416 12.49 13.79 47.16
N GLY A 417 12.65 15.05 46.72
CA GLY A 417 13.91 15.62 46.28
C GLY A 417 14.19 15.42 44.76
N ALA A 418 13.12 15.30 43.95
CA ALA A 418 13.30 15.27 42.49
C ALA A 418 13.83 16.62 41.96
N ASP A 419 14.84 16.58 41.11
CA ASP A 419 15.52 17.76 40.55
C ASP A 419 14.71 18.34 39.37
N LEU A 420 14.22 19.57 39.54
CA LEU A 420 13.50 20.36 38.54
C LEU A 420 14.32 20.77 37.33
N THR A 421 15.64 20.85 37.48
CA THR A 421 16.57 21.41 36.48
C THR A 421 17.06 20.35 35.48
N LYS A 422 16.78 19.08 35.74
CA LYS A 422 17.18 18.00 34.84
C LYS A 422 16.54 18.16 33.47
N LYS A 423 17.37 18.04 32.44
CA LYS A 423 16.95 18.10 31.04
C LYS A 423 17.03 16.74 30.37
N ASP A 424 16.08 16.48 29.49
CA ASP A 424 16.14 15.32 28.62
C ASP A 424 17.22 15.49 27.51
N LYS A 425 17.40 14.49 26.64
CA LYS A 425 18.37 14.53 25.53
C LYS A 425 18.05 15.61 24.48
N LEU A 426 16.87 16.19 24.48
CA LEU A 426 16.46 17.33 23.65
C LEU A 426 16.56 18.67 24.39
N GLY A 427 17.11 18.69 25.62
CA GLY A 427 17.24 19.88 26.44
C GLY A 427 15.96 20.34 27.10
N ARG A 428 14.89 19.54 27.12
CA ARG A 428 13.59 19.90 27.70
C ARG A 428 13.56 19.59 29.18
N ALA A 429 13.13 20.55 29.98
CA ALA A 429 12.83 20.41 31.41
C ALA A 429 11.39 19.85 31.62
N PRO A 430 11.03 19.38 32.82
CA PRO A 430 9.67 18.92 33.14
C PRO A 430 8.56 19.93 32.80
N LEU A 431 8.83 21.23 32.95
CA LEU A 431 7.89 22.30 32.61
C LEU A 431 7.52 22.32 31.10
N HIS A 432 8.44 21.98 30.22
CA HIS A 432 8.15 21.84 28.78
C HIS A 432 7.10 20.76 28.52
N TYR A 433 7.16 19.64 29.24
CA TYR A 433 6.20 18.55 29.13
C TYR A 433 4.83 18.91 29.70
N ALA A 434 4.80 19.59 30.84
CA ALA A 434 3.56 20.09 31.42
C ALA A 434 2.88 21.11 30.48
N ALA A 435 3.65 22.02 29.92
CA ALA A 435 3.18 23.01 28.95
C ALA A 435 2.68 22.38 27.64
N ALA A 436 3.41 21.42 27.11
CA ALA A 436 3.06 20.72 25.86
C ALA A 436 1.72 19.97 25.96
N ASN A 437 1.45 19.34 27.10
CA ASN A 437 0.23 18.57 27.34
C ASN A 437 -0.91 19.41 27.96
N GLY A 438 -0.66 20.69 28.23
CA GLY A 438 -1.63 21.60 28.80
C GLY A 438 -2.07 21.24 30.23
N THR A 439 -1.22 20.58 31.00
CA THR A 439 -1.50 20.12 32.37
C THR A 439 -1.34 21.27 33.36
N TYR A 440 -2.39 22.08 33.52
CA TYR A 440 -2.40 23.30 34.29
C TYR A 440 -1.90 23.10 35.74
N GLN A 441 -2.42 22.10 36.46
CA GLN A 441 -2.04 21.85 37.83
C GLN A 441 -0.57 21.49 38.02
N CYS A 442 -0.01 20.70 37.06
CA CYS A 442 1.41 20.37 37.06
C CYS A 442 2.27 21.61 36.74
N THR A 443 1.80 22.46 35.81
CA THR A 443 2.49 23.72 35.47
C THR A 443 2.54 24.63 36.70
N VAL A 444 1.41 24.79 37.42
CA VAL A 444 1.33 25.57 38.70
C VAL A 444 2.32 25.01 39.73
N ALA A 445 2.29 23.70 39.95
CA ALA A 445 3.14 23.05 40.96
C ALA A 445 4.65 23.18 40.61
N LEU A 446 5.03 23.03 39.35
CA LEU A 446 6.43 23.20 38.93
C LEU A 446 6.93 24.63 39.06
N ILE A 447 6.15 25.63 38.66
CA ILE A 447 6.53 27.05 38.79
C ILE A 447 6.58 27.44 40.28
N SER A 448 5.60 26.98 41.09
CA SER A 448 5.62 27.24 42.55
C SER A 448 6.82 26.59 43.23
N ALA A 449 7.34 25.49 42.68
CA ALA A 449 8.58 24.84 43.17
C ALA A 449 9.87 25.48 42.65
N GLY A 450 9.79 26.54 41.79
CA GLY A 450 10.93 27.29 41.29
C GLY A 450 11.44 26.89 39.93
N ALA A 451 10.60 26.26 39.08
CA ALA A 451 10.99 25.93 37.70
C ALA A 451 11.16 27.21 36.87
N GLU A 452 12.22 27.28 36.07
CA GLU A 452 12.50 28.41 35.17
C GLU A 452 11.49 28.48 34.03
N VAL A 453 10.75 29.58 33.92
CA VAL A 453 9.63 29.74 32.98
C VAL A 453 10.09 29.94 31.53
N ASN A 454 11.25 30.59 31.34
CA ASN A 454 11.83 30.90 30.01
C ASN A 454 12.97 29.96 29.59
N GLU A 455 13.13 28.82 30.28
CA GLU A 455 14.17 27.86 29.93
C GLU A 455 14.05 27.38 28.49
N LEU A 456 15.19 27.28 27.78
CA LEU A 456 15.20 26.86 26.38
C LEU A 456 15.67 25.42 26.21
N ASP A 457 15.01 24.70 25.33
CA ASP A 457 15.45 23.39 24.85
C ASP A 457 16.55 23.52 23.78
N LEU A 458 17.09 22.39 23.28
CA LEU A 458 18.11 22.39 22.24
C LEU A 458 17.64 22.98 20.89
N LYS A 459 16.33 23.13 20.69
CA LYS A 459 15.76 23.80 19.52
C LYS A 459 15.51 25.27 19.75
N GLY A 460 15.84 25.79 20.93
CA GLY A 460 15.56 27.14 21.35
C GLY A 460 14.09 27.39 21.71
N CYS A 461 13.30 26.35 21.93
CA CYS A 461 11.88 26.49 22.32
C CYS A 461 11.76 26.60 23.84
N SER A 462 11.00 27.60 24.31
CA SER A 462 10.58 27.73 25.73
C SER A 462 9.32 26.91 26.00
N PRO A 463 8.94 26.68 27.28
CA PRO A 463 7.66 26.07 27.64
C PRO A 463 6.45 26.76 26.99
N LEU A 464 6.52 28.09 26.79
CA LEU A 464 5.45 28.86 26.16
C LEU A 464 5.22 28.46 24.67
N HIS A 465 6.27 28.10 23.92
CA HIS A 465 6.13 27.58 22.56
C HIS A 465 5.28 26.30 22.54
N TYR A 466 5.52 25.40 23.48
CA TYR A 466 4.79 24.14 23.62
C TYR A 466 3.35 24.36 24.11
N ALA A 467 3.14 25.27 25.05
CA ALA A 467 1.81 25.66 25.52
C ALA A 467 0.96 26.28 24.40
N ALA A 468 1.59 27.13 23.57
CA ALA A 468 0.94 27.73 22.40
C ALA A 468 0.46 26.70 21.38
N ALA A 469 1.21 25.60 21.18
CA ALA A 469 0.87 24.50 20.32
C ALA A 469 -0.22 23.57 20.92
N SER A 470 -0.38 23.52 22.23
CA SER A 470 -1.29 22.62 22.93
C SER A 470 -2.75 22.98 22.67
N GLN A 471 -3.57 22.01 22.29
CA GLN A 471 -5.00 22.21 22.08
C GLN A 471 -5.81 22.22 23.40
N THR A 472 -5.19 21.90 24.51
CA THR A 472 -5.82 21.77 25.81
C THR A 472 -5.54 22.99 26.69
N PHE A 473 -6.57 23.84 26.85
CA PHE A 473 -6.69 24.85 27.86
C PHE A 473 -5.80 26.09 27.81
N ARG A 474 -6.40 27.22 27.44
CA ARG A 474 -5.96 28.61 27.58
C ARG A 474 -5.28 28.89 28.93
N ARG A 475 -5.78 28.30 30.03
CA ARG A 475 -5.31 28.52 31.43
C ARG A 475 -3.82 28.23 31.62
N CYS A 476 -3.24 27.23 30.93
CA CYS A 476 -1.82 26.93 31.07
C CYS A 476 -0.96 28.03 30.43
N LEU A 477 -1.36 28.54 29.28
CA LEU A 477 -0.70 29.63 28.58
C LEU A 477 -0.81 30.94 29.38
N GLU A 478 -2.03 31.28 29.89
CA GLU A 478 -2.25 32.43 30.75
C GLU A 478 -1.33 32.40 31.97
N TYR A 479 -1.30 31.27 32.68
CA TYR A 479 -0.49 31.14 33.88
C TYR A 479 1.01 31.30 33.61
N LEU A 480 1.52 30.78 32.51
CA LEU A 480 2.90 30.97 32.07
C LEU A 480 3.19 32.46 31.81
N LEU A 481 2.30 33.16 31.11
CA LEU A 481 2.43 34.61 30.83
C LEU A 481 2.39 35.44 32.11
N ASP A 482 1.45 35.15 33.05
CA ASP A 482 1.34 35.83 34.34
C ASP A 482 2.57 35.64 35.22
N ASN A 483 3.34 34.55 35.01
CA ASN A 483 4.60 34.27 35.72
C ASN A 483 5.84 34.66 34.93
N GLY A 484 5.71 35.55 33.95
CA GLY A 484 6.85 36.18 33.24
C GLY A 484 7.39 35.39 32.05
N ALA A 485 6.58 34.52 31.43
CA ALA A 485 6.98 33.92 30.17
C ALA A 485 7.01 34.96 29.04
N GLU A 486 8.12 34.96 28.28
CA GLU A 486 8.33 35.93 27.20
C GLU A 486 7.70 35.46 25.88
N PRO A 487 6.60 36.09 25.39
CA PRO A 487 5.90 35.68 24.19
C PRO A 487 6.66 35.97 22.87
N GLY A 488 7.67 36.87 22.93
CA GLY A 488 8.51 37.24 21.78
C GLY A 488 9.74 36.36 21.56
N LEU A 489 10.04 35.40 22.43
CA LEU A 489 11.17 34.49 22.26
C LEU A 489 11.06 33.73 20.94
N ARG A 490 12.16 33.66 20.20
CA ARG A 490 12.25 32.90 18.94
C ARG A 490 13.18 31.70 19.09
N ASN A 491 12.74 30.59 18.61
CA ASN A 491 13.52 29.36 18.57
C ASN A 491 14.66 29.45 17.52
N ASN A 492 15.53 28.43 17.44
CA ASN A 492 16.67 28.40 16.51
C ASN A 492 16.26 28.50 15.02
N LYS A 493 14.99 28.30 14.68
CA LYS A 493 14.43 28.49 13.33
C LYS A 493 13.75 29.85 13.15
N GLY A 494 13.75 30.69 14.17
CA GLY A 494 13.14 32.02 14.17
C GLY A 494 11.61 32.00 14.45
N PHE A 495 11.02 30.87 14.86
CA PHE A 495 9.60 30.77 15.20
C PHE A 495 9.35 31.18 16.66
N SER A 496 8.36 32.03 16.88
CA SER A 496 7.83 32.42 18.20
C SER A 496 6.60 31.57 18.62
N PRO A 497 6.12 31.66 19.87
CA PRO A 497 4.89 31.01 20.30
C PRO A 497 3.67 31.29 19.41
N VAL A 498 3.55 32.48 18.81
CA VAL A 498 2.48 32.82 17.87
C VAL A 498 2.53 31.94 16.62
N HIS A 499 3.72 31.65 16.10
CA HIS A 499 3.87 30.71 14.97
C HIS A 499 3.36 29.31 15.32
N TYR A 500 3.65 28.86 16.54
CA TYR A 500 3.15 27.55 17.03
C TYR A 500 1.63 27.53 17.19
N ALA A 501 1.05 28.58 17.79
CA ALA A 501 -0.42 28.69 17.93
C ALA A 501 -1.11 28.68 16.56
N ALA A 502 -0.58 29.41 15.59
CA ALA A 502 -1.08 29.45 14.22
C ALA A 502 -0.90 28.11 13.50
N ALA A 503 0.25 27.46 13.63
CA ALA A 503 0.57 26.19 13.00
C ALA A 503 -0.29 25.02 13.49
N TYR A 504 -0.73 25.06 14.74
CA TYR A 504 -1.58 24.03 15.36
C TYR A 504 -3.05 24.43 15.44
N GLY A 505 -3.42 25.60 14.96
CA GLY A 505 -4.81 26.04 14.85
C GLY A 505 -5.46 26.50 16.16
N ASN A 506 -4.68 26.87 17.12
CA ASN A 506 -5.14 27.22 18.46
C ASN A 506 -5.64 28.67 18.52
N LYS A 507 -6.90 28.88 18.16
CA LYS A 507 -7.56 30.19 18.11
C LYS A 507 -7.42 30.94 19.44
N GLN A 508 -7.80 30.30 20.55
CA GLN A 508 -7.83 30.92 21.87
C GLN A 508 -6.45 31.31 22.36
N ASN A 509 -5.44 30.46 22.14
CA ASN A 509 -4.07 30.77 22.50
C ASN A 509 -3.48 31.88 21.60
N LEU A 510 -3.89 31.90 20.31
CA LEU A 510 -3.48 32.92 19.38
C LEU A 510 -4.05 34.29 19.75
N GLU A 511 -5.34 34.38 20.06
CA GLU A 511 -6.02 35.59 20.55
C GLU A 511 -5.32 36.13 21.78
N LEU A 512 -5.07 35.29 22.79
CA LEU A 512 -4.40 35.67 24.02
C LEU A 512 -2.98 36.20 23.79
N LEU A 513 -2.18 35.53 22.96
CA LEU A 513 -0.83 35.95 22.63
C LEU A 513 -0.81 37.31 21.92
N LEU A 514 -1.78 37.59 21.06
CA LEU A 514 -1.92 38.86 20.34
C LEU A 514 -2.44 39.98 21.24
N GLU A 515 -3.28 39.67 22.22
CA GLU A 515 -3.77 40.62 23.22
C GLU A 515 -2.70 41.06 24.22
N MET A 516 -1.84 40.13 24.67
CA MET A 516 -0.88 40.35 25.75
C MET A 516 0.41 41.04 25.35
N SER A 517 0.75 41.13 24.06
CA SER A 517 2.04 41.68 23.66
C SER A 517 2.03 42.35 22.28
N PHE A 518 2.37 43.66 22.26
CA PHE A 518 2.67 44.43 21.03
C PHE A 518 3.84 43.84 20.22
N ASN A 519 4.79 43.13 20.82
CA ASN A 519 5.89 42.47 20.14
C ASN A 519 5.44 41.29 19.28
N CYS A 520 4.29 40.63 19.61
CA CYS A 520 3.70 39.57 18.80
C CYS A 520 3.13 40.07 17.47
N LEU A 521 2.70 41.32 17.38
CA LEU A 521 2.25 41.95 16.11
C LEU A 521 3.39 42.01 15.09
N GLY A 522 4.60 42.35 15.53
CA GLY A 522 5.80 42.32 14.67
C GLY A 522 6.13 40.92 14.12
N ASP A 523 5.83 39.86 14.87
CA ASP A 523 5.96 38.48 14.40
C ASP A 523 4.92 38.10 13.34
N VAL A 524 3.71 38.63 13.46
CA VAL A 524 2.60 38.38 12.50
C VAL A 524 2.91 39.06 11.17
N GLU A 525 3.50 40.26 11.18
CA GLU A 525 3.88 41.02 9.97
C GLU A 525 5.18 40.49 9.34
N SER A 526 6.03 39.77 10.10
CA SER A 526 7.31 39.25 9.63
C SER A 526 7.12 38.12 8.62
N SER A 527 7.75 38.22 7.47
CA SER A 527 7.82 37.20 6.43
C SER A 527 8.94 36.18 6.60
N PHE A 528 9.80 36.33 7.62
CA PHE A 528 10.93 35.45 7.85
C PHE A 528 10.89 34.81 9.26
N PRO A 529 11.03 33.46 9.38
CA PRO A 529 11.28 32.49 8.31
C PRO A 529 10.03 32.20 7.45
N VAL A 530 8.85 32.22 8.03
CA VAL A 530 7.54 32.07 7.40
C VAL A 530 6.51 32.66 8.35
N SER A 531 5.60 33.52 7.92
CA SER A 531 4.65 34.17 8.82
C SER A 531 3.64 33.16 9.42
N PRO A 532 3.07 33.46 10.61
CA PRO A 532 1.99 32.68 11.21
C PRO A 532 0.81 32.45 10.27
N LEU A 533 0.49 33.46 9.42
CA LEU A 533 -0.57 33.37 8.40
C LEU A 533 -0.33 32.22 7.39
N HIS A 534 0.91 32.06 6.93
CA HIS A 534 1.29 30.98 6.02
C HIS A 534 1.14 29.61 6.68
N LEU A 535 1.53 29.48 7.96
CA LEU A 535 1.45 28.23 8.70
C LEU A 535 -0.01 27.82 8.94
N ALA A 536 -0.88 28.76 9.33
CA ALA A 536 -2.30 28.52 9.49
C ALA A 536 -2.97 28.08 8.17
N ALA A 537 -2.64 28.77 7.08
CA ALA A 537 -3.15 28.50 5.74
C ALA A 537 -2.69 27.11 5.22
N TYR A 538 -1.42 26.78 5.43
CA TYR A 538 -0.82 25.49 4.99
C TYR A 538 -1.42 24.29 5.72
N ASN A 539 -1.71 24.44 7.04
CA ASN A 539 -2.26 23.36 7.87
C ASN A 539 -3.81 23.31 7.89
N GLY A 540 -4.49 24.27 7.27
CA GLY A 540 -5.95 24.25 7.15
C GLY A 540 -6.70 24.78 8.36
N HIS A 541 -6.07 25.60 9.17
CA HIS A 541 -6.65 26.15 10.40
C HIS A 541 -7.44 27.45 10.16
N CYS A 542 -8.66 27.33 9.65
CA CYS A 542 -9.49 28.46 9.23
C CYS A 542 -9.82 29.46 10.37
N GLU A 543 -10.04 28.98 11.59
CA GLU A 543 -10.34 29.87 12.73
C GLU A 543 -9.12 30.70 13.17
N ALA A 544 -7.94 30.08 13.24
CA ALA A 544 -6.68 30.80 13.49
C ALA A 544 -6.38 31.80 12.36
N LEU A 545 -6.64 31.37 11.11
CA LEU A 545 -6.46 32.21 9.93
C LEU A 545 -7.36 33.43 9.97
N ARG A 546 -8.62 33.30 10.43
CA ARG A 546 -9.58 34.40 10.58
C ARG A 546 -9.05 35.46 11.56
N VAL A 547 -8.61 35.02 12.73
CA VAL A 547 -8.02 35.92 13.74
C VAL A 547 -6.82 36.70 13.17
N LEU A 548 -5.92 36.00 12.47
CA LEU A 548 -4.76 36.64 11.82
C LEU A 548 -5.16 37.59 10.68
N SER A 549 -6.22 37.25 9.92
CA SER A 549 -6.73 38.09 8.83
C SER A 549 -7.36 39.40 9.32
N GLU A 550 -7.95 39.37 10.51
CA GLU A 550 -8.53 40.56 11.14
C GLU A 550 -7.47 41.49 11.76
N THR A 551 -6.30 40.95 12.10
CA THR A 551 -5.21 41.72 12.73
C THR A 551 -4.20 42.29 11.74
N LEU A 552 -4.06 41.70 10.53
CA LEU A 552 -3.09 42.09 9.52
C LEU A 552 -3.61 43.20 8.60
N VAL A 553 -2.74 44.18 8.28
CA VAL A 553 -3.01 45.24 7.30
C VAL A 553 -2.98 44.68 5.87
N SER A 554 -2.16 43.67 5.59
CA SER A 554 -2.06 43.03 4.28
C SER A 554 -1.93 41.51 4.41
N LEU A 555 -2.77 40.79 3.66
CA LEU A 555 -2.74 39.33 3.57
C LEU A 555 -1.77 38.80 2.49
N ASP A 556 -1.18 39.71 1.70
CA ASP A 556 -0.34 39.39 0.56
C ASP A 556 1.13 39.25 0.91
N VAL A 557 1.43 38.98 2.19
CA VAL A 557 2.77 38.66 2.67
C VAL A 557 3.32 37.46 1.93
N ARG A 558 4.59 37.54 1.50
CA ARG A 558 5.24 36.48 0.73
C ARG A 558 6.34 35.79 1.55
N ASP A 559 6.35 34.48 1.53
CA ASP A 559 7.45 33.71 2.10
C ASP A 559 8.75 33.84 1.26
N SER A 560 9.81 33.13 1.67
CA SER A 560 11.09 33.10 0.94
C SER A 560 10.97 32.61 -0.51
N GLY A 561 9.99 31.76 -0.79
CA GLY A 561 9.64 31.27 -2.14
C GLY A 561 8.77 32.24 -2.95
N GLY A 562 8.30 33.32 -2.33
CA GLY A 562 7.35 34.26 -2.92
C GLY A 562 5.90 33.78 -2.89
N ARG A 563 5.61 32.71 -2.09
CA ARG A 563 4.26 32.15 -1.96
C ARG A 563 3.48 32.97 -0.93
N THR A 564 2.18 33.16 -1.19
CA THR A 564 1.25 33.79 -0.24
C THR A 564 0.51 32.72 0.57
N ALA A 565 -0.15 33.12 1.64
CA ALA A 565 -1.02 32.24 2.41
C ALA A 565 -2.12 31.61 1.53
N LEU A 566 -2.71 32.40 0.63
CA LEU A 566 -3.72 31.92 -0.33
C LEU A 566 -3.15 30.84 -1.27
N TYR A 567 -1.90 31.01 -1.72
CA TYR A 567 -1.22 29.99 -2.52
C TYR A 567 -1.07 28.67 -1.74
N LEU A 568 -0.67 28.73 -0.46
CA LEU A 568 -0.48 27.54 0.36
C LEU A 568 -1.79 26.85 0.72
N ALA A 569 -2.86 27.61 1.02
CA ALA A 569 -4.20 27.06 1.24
C ALA A 569 -4.73 26.34 -0.01
N ALA A 570 -4.56 26.95 -1.19
CA ALA A 570 -4.95 26.37 -2.47
C ALA A 570 -4.14 25.10 -2.81
N LEU A 571 -2.83 25.08 -2.51
CA LEU A 571 -1.96 23.91 -2.69
C LEU A 571 -2.44 22.70 -1.88
N ARG A 572 -2.90 22.93 -0.65
CA ARG A 572 -3.31 21.88 0.28
C ARG A 572 -4.78 21.51 0.22
N GLY A 573 -5.57 22.25 -0.56
CA GLY A 573 -7.00 22.00 -0.73
C GLY A 573 -7.87 22.48 0.45
N HIS A 574 -7.39 23.43 1.22
CA HIS A 574 -8.13 23.96 2.36
C HIS A 574 -9.14 25.04 1.93
N ALA A 575 -10.28 24.59 1.39
CA ALA A 575 -11.33 25.47 0.83
C ALA A 575 -11.81 26.54 1.83
N SER A 576 -12.06 26.18 3.08
CA SER A 576 -12.47 27.12 4.13
C SER A 576 -11.42 28.21 4.41
N CYS A 577 -10.12 27.88 4.29
CA CYS A 577 -9.05 28.87 4.41
C CYS A 577 -8.98 29.79 3.19
N VAL A 578 -9.18 29.23 2.00
CA VAL A 578 -9.26 30.02 0.74
C VAL A 578 -10.43 30.99 0.82
N GLU A 579 -11.60 30.55 1.30
CA GLU A 579 -12.77 31.41 1.48
C GLU A 579 -12.50 32.59 2.43
N VAL A 580 -11.92 32.30 3.61
CA VAL A 580 -11.57 33.34 4.60
C VAL A 580 -10.60 34.36 4.00
N LEU A 581 -9.54 33.92 3.34
CA LEU A 581 -8.54 34.80 2.74
C LEU A 581 -9.13 35.69 1.64
N LEU A 582 -9.96 35.10 0.77
CA LEU A 582 -10.64 35.85 -0.29
C LEU A 582 -11.69 36.84 0.24
N ALA A 583 -12.39 36.49 1.34
CA ALA A 583 -13.34 37.37 2.01
C ALA A 583 -12.65 38.62 2.59
N HIS A 584 -11.43 38.48 3.05
CA HIS A 584 -10.59 39.58 3.60
C HIS A 584 -9.69 40.26 2.55
N GLY A 585 -9.87 39.97 1.24
CA GLY A 585 -9.21 40.69 0.17
C GLY A 585 -7.84 40.23 -0.27
N ALA A 586 -7.46 38.95 0.04
CA ALA A 586 -6.19 38.39 -0.46
C ALA A 586 -6.18 38.29 -1.99
N SER A 587 -5.06 38.66 -2.60
CA SER A 587 -4.87 38.71 -4.05
C SER A 587 -4.69 37.31 -4.67
N CYS A 588 -5.52 36.94 -5.64
CA CYS A 588 -5.41 35.67 -6.37
C CYS A 588 -4.45 35.71 -7.57
N VAL A 589 -3.86 36.88 -7.88
CA VAL A 589 -2.97 37.05 -9.06
C VAL A 589 -1.47 37.00 -8.75
N LEU A 590 -1.09 36.95 -7.47
CA LEU A 590 0.29 36.98 -7.08
C LEU A 590 1.00 35.69 -7.47
N LYS A 591 2.16 35.85 -8.14
CA LYS A 591 2.97 34.75 -8.65
C LYS A 591 4.10 34.41 -7.70
N GLU A 592 4.32 33.09 -7.42
CA GLU A 592 5.51 32.64 -6.69
C GLU A 592 6.80 32.88 -7.49
N ARG A 593 8.00 32.76 -6.85
CA ARG A 593 9.26 33.19 -7.46
C ARG A 593 9.81 32.25 -8.53
N ARG A 594 9.69 30.92 -8.36
CA ARG A 594 10.37 29.91 -9.21
C ARG A 594 9.62 29.65 -10.53
N ARG A 595 8.40 29.18 -10.45
CA ARG A 595 7.57 28.78 -11.61
C ARG A 595 6.65 29.88 -12.08
N LYS A 596 6.51 30.97 -11.29
CA LYS A 596 5.52 32.04 -11.50
C LYS A 596 4.07 31.54 -11.43
N TRP A 597 3.82 30.50 -10.65
CA TRP A 597 2.49 29.99 -10.42
C TRP A 597 1.67 30.95 -9.54
N THR A 598 0.40 31.09 -9.89
CA THR A 598 -0.61 31.76 -9.06
C THR A 598 -1.33 30.72 -8.19
N PRO A 599 -2.14 31.12 -7.19
CA PRO A 599 -3.02 30.21 -6.46
C PRO A 599 -3.91 29.35 -7.37
N LEU A 600 -4.31 29.87 -8.54
CA LEU A 600 -5.12 29.15 -9.53
C LEU A 600 -4.32 28.01 -10.19
N HIS A 601 -3.06 28.26 -10.57
CA HIS A 601 -2.17 27.25 -11.12
C HIS A 601 -2.00 26.08 -10.16
N VAL A 602 -1.72 26.38 -8.88
CA VAL A 602 -1.46 25.33 -7.89
C VAL A 602 -2.72 24.55 -7.55
N ALA A 603 -3.89 25.19 -7.46
CA ALA A 603 -5.16 24.50 -7.24
C ALA A 603 -5.47 23.52 -8.39
N ALA A 604 -5.30 23.98 -9.64
CA ALA A 604 -5.47 23.16 -10.83
C ALA A 604 -4.47 21.99 -10.89
N ALA A 605 -3.18 22.24 -10.61
CA ALA A 605 -2.13 21.21 -10.62
C ALA A 605 -2.30 20.17 -9.51
N SER A 606 -2.93 20.52 -8.38
CA SER A 606 -3.15 19.65 -7.22
C SER A 606 -4.54 19.03 -7.18
N GLY A 607 -5.40 19.29 -8.18
CA GLY A 607 -6.75 18.73 -8.26
C GLY A 607 -7.74 19.27 -7.21
N GLN A 608 -7.53 20.48 -6.71
CA GLN A 608 -8.34 21.04 -5.63
C GLN A 608 -9.55 21.80 -6.19
N THR A 609 -10.61 21.06 -6.53
CA THR A 609 -11.81 21.58 -7.22
C THR A 609 -12.50 22.70 -6.47
N ASP A 610 -12.75 22.54 -5.16
CA ASP A 610 -13.42 23.55 -4.33
C ASP A 610 -12.62 24.85 -4.26
N CYS A 611 -11.30 24.74 -4.07
CA CYS A 611 -10.41 25.89 -4.05
C CYS A 611 -10.37 26.58 -5.43
N LEU A 612 -10.32 25.79 -6.50
CA LEU A 612 -10.34 26.28 -7.87
C LEU A 612 -11.62 27.06 -8.15
N TYR A 613 -12.79 26.50 -7.77
CA TYR A 613 -14.08 27.17 -7.89
C TYR A 613 -14.13 28.52 -7.19
N MET A 614 -13.67 28.57 -5.94
CA MET A 614 -13.65 29.81 -5.16
C MET A 614 -12.72 30.87 -5.75
N LEU A 615 -11.54 30.48 -6.20
CA LEU A 615 -10.58 31.37 -6.84
C LEU A 615 -11.14 31.97 -8.14
N MET A 616 -11.81 31.15 -8.95
CA MET A 616 -12.44 31.60 -10.21
C MET A 616 -13.68 32.47 -9.97
N SER A 617 -14.46 32.21 -8.91
CA SER A 617 -15.66 33.03 -8.60
C SER A 617 -15.32 34.48 -8.24
N ARG A 618 -14.10 34.74 -7.77
CA ARG A 618 -13.61 36.10 -7.45
C ARG A 618 -12.76 36.73 -8.56
N ALA A 619 -12.42 35.94 -9.61
CA ALA A 619 -11.67 36.43 -10.75
C ALA A 619 -12.63 37.17 -11.70
N GLU A 620 -12.82 38.47 -11.51
CA GLU A 620 -13.72 39.33 -12.34
C GLU A 620 -13.25 39.50 -13.81
N LYS A 621 -12.02 39.04 -14.14
CA LYS A 621 -11.44 39.12 -15.49
C LYS A 621 -11.14 37.73 -16.04
N ALA A 622 -11.71 37.41 -17.19
CA ALA A 622 -11.48 36.18 -17.95
C ALA A 622 -9.99 35.93 -18.24
N ASP A 623 -9.16 36.98 -18.33
CA ASP A 623 -7.71 36.87 -18.58
C ASP A 623 -6.91 36.18 -17.47
N LEU A 624 -7.49 36.02 -16.27
CA LEU A 624 -6.81 35.40 -15.14
C LEU A 624 -6.79 33.85 -15.22
N ILE A 625 -7.74 33.29 -15.97
CA ILE A 625 -7.90 31.81 -16.08
C ILE A 625 -6.81 31.23 -16.96
N ASP A 626 -6.37 31.98 -18.00
CA ASP A 626 -5.33 31.54 -18.93
C ASP A 626 -3.96 32.20 -18.69
N LEU A 627 -3.71 32.69 -17.46
CA LEU A 627 -2.38 33.19 -17.09
C LEU A 627 -1.33 32.07 -17.30
N ALA A 628 -0.23 32.44 -17.95
CA ALA A 628 0.87 31.56 -18.20
C ALA A 628 1.94 31.62 -17.11
N ASP A 629 2.52 30.49 -16.78
CA ASP A 629 3.69 30.36 -15.91
C ASP A 629 5.01 30.64 -16.65
N VAL A 630 6.19 30.36 -16.05
CA VAL A 630 7.51 30.54 -16.70
C VAL A 630 7.68 29.64 -17.94
N GLN A 631 7.00 28.52 -17.98
CA GLN A 631 7.07 27.56 -19.09
C GLN A 631 6.00 27.83 -20.15
N GLY A 632 5.13 28.82 -19.92
CA GLY A 632 3.98 29.10 -20.77
C GLY A 632 2.76 28.23 -20.44
N GLN A 633 2.81 27.45 -19.35
CA GLN A 633 1.73 26.53 -18.98
C GLN A 633 0.57 27.30 -18.33
N THR A 634 -0.66 26.97 -18.73
CA THR A 634 -1.89 27.49 -18.14
C THR A 634 -2.40 26.55 -17.04
N PRO A 635 -3.30 27.02 -16.13
CA PRO A 635 -3.96 26.16 -15.16
C PRO A 635 -4.63 24.93 -15.79
N LEU A 636 -5.22 25.07 -16.98
CA LEU A 636 -5.85 23.98 -17.73
C LEU A 636 -4.82 22.89 -18.10
N MET A 637 -3.65 23.28 -18.58
CA MET A 637 -2.58 22.32 -18.90
C MET A 637 -2.09 21.57 -17.66
N LEU A 638 -1.98 22.25 -16.52
CA LEU A 638 -1.58 21.64 -15.26
C LEU A 638 -2.65 20.67 -14.73
N ALA A 639 -3.94 21.02 -14.82
CA ALA A 639 -5.03 20.14 -14.45
C ALA A 639 -5.06 18.87 -15.31
N THR A 640 -4.85 19.00 -16.63
CA THR A 640 -4.77 17.85 -17.55
C THR A 640 -3.54 16.99 -17.29
N GLN A 641 -2.39 17.58 -16.99
CA GLN A 641 -1.18 16.86 -16.65
C GLN A 641 -1.35 16.05 -15.35
N GLY A 642 -2.16 16.51 -14.41
CA GLY A 642 -2.53 15.81 -13.18
C GLY A 642 -3.71 14.83 -13.33
N SER A 643 -4.31 14.74 -14.52
CA SER A 643 -5.54 13.97 -14.78
C SER A 643 -6.72 14.36 -13.86
N HIS A 644 -6.83 15.64 -13.52
CA HIS A 644 -7.87 16.18 -12.64
C HIS A 644 -9.10 16.60 -13.45
N VAL A 645 -9.94 15.63 -13.81
CA VAL A 645 -11.08 15.79 -14.73
C VAL A 645 -12.05 16.91 -14.32
N ASP A 646 -12.44 16.93 -13.03
CA ASP A 646 -13.35 17.95 -12.49
C ASP A 646 -12.78 19.38 -12.63
N CYS A 647 -11.47 19.53 -12.40
CA CYS A 647 -10.79 20.81 -12.60
C CYS A 647 -10.75 21.21 -14.06
N VAL A 648 -10.57 20.24 -14.98
CA VAL A 648 -10.57 20.48 -16.43
C VAL A 648 -11.94 20.97 -16.87
N HIS A 649 -13.03 20.26 -16.50
CA HIS A 649 -14.40 20.69 -16.83
C HIS A 649 -14.69 22.10 -16.32
N MET A 650 -14.37 22.35 -15.07
CA MET A 650 -14.61 23.63 -14.43
C MET A 650 -13.86 24.79 -15.11
N LEU A 651 -12.62 24.58 -15.52
CA LEU A 651 -11.83 25.58 -16.24
C LEU A 651 -12.40 25.84 -17.64
N LEU A 652 -12.79 24.80 -18.36
CA LEU A 652 -13.38 24.90 -19.70
C LEU A 652 -14.76 25.58 -19.67
N GLU A 653 -15.65 25.24 -18.73
CA GLU A 653 -16.93 25.90 -18.51
C GLU A 653 -16.80 27.42 -18.22
N ARG A 654 -15.69 27.81 -17.58
CA ARG A 654 -15.39 29.22 -17.32
C ARG A 654 -14.66 29.92 -18.45
N GLY A 655 -14.49 29.28 -19.62
CA GLY A 655 -13.97 29.84 -20.85
C GLY A 655 -12.44 29.83 -20.99
N SER A 656 -11.75 28.92 -20.33
CA SER A 656 -10.31 28.67 -20.59
C SER A 656 -10.11 28.17 -22.02
N LYS A 657 -9.09 28.69 -22.69
CA LYS A 657 -8.78 28.35 -24.08
C LYS A 657 -8.04 27.02 -24.17
N PRO A 658 -8.62 25.96 -24.78
CA PRO A 658 -8.04 24.64 -24.81
C PRO A 658 -6.77 24.53 -25.69
N ASP A 659 -6.67 25.38 -26.75
CA ASP A 659 -5.57 25.34 -27.73
C ASP A 659 -4.42 26.31 -27.45
N THR A 660 -4.41 26.93 -26.26
CA THR A 660 -3.23 27.70 -25.82
C THR A 660 -2.00 26.80 -25.78
N GLY A 661 -0.91 27.18 -26.42
CA GLY A 661 0.36 26.43 -26.40
C GLY A 661 1.32 26.95 -25.35
N ASP A 662 2.06 26.04 -24.71
CA ASP A 662 3.19 26.39 -23.84
C ASP A 662 4.41 26.81 -24.68
N LYS A 663 5.59 27.01 -24.07
CA LYS A 663 6.84 27.35 -24.80
C LYS A 663 7.28 26.33 -25.84
N TRP A 664 6.79 25.11 -25.76
CA TRP A 664 6.99 24.05 -26.74
C TRP A 664 5.78 23.89 -27.68
N SER A 665 4.86 24.84 -27.68
CA SER A 665 3.58 24.78 -28.40
C SER A 665 2.72 23.55 -28.02
N CYS A 666 2.98 22.92 -26.88
CA CYS A 666 2.16 21.85 -26.37
C CYS A 666 0.88 22.41 -25.78
N THR A 667 -0.28 21.91 -26.23
CA THR A 667 -1.60 22.28 -25.70
C THR A 667 -2.01 21.37 -24.54
N ALA A 668 -3.12 21.67 -23.88
CA ALA A 668 -3.73 20.80 -22.87
C ALA A 668 -3.98 19.38 -23.42
N LEU A 669 -4.39 19.27 -24.69
CA LEU A 669 -4.65 17.98 -25.33
C LEU A 669 -3.38 17.15 -25.53
N HIS A 670 -2.24 17.79 -25.83
CA HIS A 670 -0.94 17.10 -25.86
C HIS A 670 -0.59 16.50 -24.48
N ARG A 671 -0.88 17.22 -23.39
CA ARG A 671 -0.62 16.75 -22.02
C ARG A 671 -1.55 15.59 -21.65
N ALA A 672 -2.85 15.70 -21.99
CA ALA A 672 -3.82 14.64 -21.79
C ALA A 672 -3.46 13.36 -22.56
N ALA A 673 -2.95 13.50 -23.78
CA ALA A 673 -2.49 12.38 -24.61
C ALA A 673 -1.29 11.61 -24.00
N VAL A 674 -0.44 12.28 -23.22
CA VAL A 674 0.69 11.65 -22.52
C VAL A 674 0.26 10.95 -21.22
N THR A 675 -0.75 11.49 -20.52
CA THR A 675 -1.17 10.98 -19.19
C THR A 675 -2.25 9.90 -19.24
N SER A 676 -2.74 9.54 -20.44
CA SER A 676 -3.80 8.54 -20.64
C SER A 676 -5.15 8.87 -19.98
N SER A 677 -5.48 10.14 -19.88
CA SER A 677 -6.75 10.56 -19.28
C SER A 677 -7.82 10.73 -20.36
N GLU A 678 -8.60 9.66 -20.59
CA GLU A 678 -9.69 9.65 -21.59
C GLU A 678 -10.75 10.70 -21.29
N ASP A 679 -11.14 10.84 -20.02
CA ASP A 679 -12.14 11.82 -19.60
C ASP A 679 -11.67 13.26 -19.83
N CYS A 680 -10.37 13.56 -19.58
CA CYS A 680 -9.82 14.87 -19.90
C CYS A 680 -9.78 15.15 -21.40
N VAL A 681 -9.46 14.12 -22.21
CA VAL A 681 -9.48 14.25 -23.68
C VAL A 681 -10.90 14.51 -24.17
N SER A 682 -11.89 13.75 -23.69
CA SER A 682 -13.29 13.92 -24.04
C SER A 682 -13.78 15.34 -23.69
N ALA A 683 -13.49 15.80 -22.46
CA ALA A 683 -13.84 17.15 -22.02
C ALA A 683 -13.20 18.25 -22.89
N LEU A 684 -11.93 18.10 -23.25
CA LEU A 684 -11.24 19.07 -24.11
C LEU A 684 -11.82 19.09 -25.53
N LEU A 685 -12.09 17.93 -26.10
CA LEU A 685 -12.69 17.82 -27.44
C LEU A 685 -14.11 18.37 -27.52
N GLU A 686 -14.95 18.13 -26.50
CA GLU A 686 -16.28 18.69 -26.35
C GLU A 686 -16.29 20.24 -26.34
N HIS A 687 -15.20 20.82 -25.79
CA HIS A 687 -15.02 22.29 -25.75
C HIS A 687 -14.18 22.83 -26.93
N GLY A 688 -14.02 22.03 -27.98
CA GLY A 688 -13.46 22.48 -29.25
C GLY A 688 -11.93 22.49 -29.33
N ALA A 689 -11.24 21.68 -28.49
CA ALA A 689 -9.81 21.50 -28.64
C ALA A 689 -9.46 20.82 -29.97
N SER A 690 -8.43 21.32 -30.67
CA SER A 690 -7.99 20.76 -31.94
C SER A 690 -7.10 19.53 -31.72
N ALA A 691 -7.53 18.38 -32.23
CA ALA A 691 -6.74 17.14 -32.23
C ALA A 691 -5.50 17.19 -33.13
N LEU A 692 -5.43 18.18 -34.05
CA LEU A 692 -4.38 18.37 -35.04
C LEU A 692 -3.37 19.47 -34.68
N CYS A 693 -3.48 20.10 -33.51
CA CYS A 693 -2.48 21.03 -33.00
C CYS A 693 -1.09 20.42 -33.03
N ARG A 694 -0.07 21.21 -33.37
CA ARG A 694 1.31 20.76 -33.49
C ARG A 694 2.22 21.42 -32.47
N ASP A 695 3.06 20.62 -31.81
CA ASP A 695 4.13 21.14 -30.96
C ASP A 695 5.32 21.66 -31.80
N VAL A 696 6.36 22.18 -31.15
CA VAL A 696 7.57 22.69 -31.82
C VAL A 696 8.33 21.66 -32.67
N ARG A 697 8.02 20.38 -32.55
CA ARG A 697 8.55 19.27 -33.36
C ARG A 697 7.57 18.82 -34.43
N GLY A 698 6.43 19.48 -34.55
CA GLY A 698 5.35 19.12 -35.48
C GLY A 698 4.49 17.94 -35.00
N ARG A 699 4.67 17.43 -33.79
CA ARG A 699 3.91 16.32 -33.25
C ARG A 699 2.52 16.79 -32.84
N SER A 700 1.51 16.02 -33.19
CA SER A 700 0.14 16.19 -32.71
C SER A 700 -0.11 15.33 -31.47
N PRO A 701 -1.22 15.54 -30.74
CA PRO A 701 -1.64 14.65 -29.65
C PRO A 701 -1.71 13.16 -30.03
N LEU A 702 -2.04 12.88 -31.33
CA LEU A 702 -2.05 11.53 -31.91
C LEU A 702 -0.66 10.85 -31.86
N HIS A 703 0.40 11.58 -32.20
CA HIS A 703 1.77 11.09 -32.13
C HIS A 703 2.15 10.72 -30.69
N LEU A 704 1.76 11.57 -29.73
CA LEU A 704 2.06 11.34 -28.30
C LEU A 704 1.27 10.16 -27.74
N ALA A 705 -0.03 10.05 -28.05
CA ALA A 705 -0.85 8.91 -27.66
C ALA A 705 -0.30 7.59 -28.22
N ALA A 706 0.09 7.58 -29.53
CA ALA A 706 0.69 6.45 -30.20
C ALA A 706 2.05 6.06 -29.57
N SER A 707 2.87 7.05 -29.19
CA SER A 707 4.18 6.80 -28.56
C SER A 707 4.07 6.26 -27.12
N ARG A 708 2.93 6.47 -26.44
CA ARG A 708 2.69 6.02 -25.07
C ARG A 708 1.86 4.74 -24.96
N GLY A 709 1.31 4.26 -26.08
CA GLY A 709 0.53 3.03 -26.11
C GLY A 709 -0.92 3.17 -25.67
N HIS A 710 -1.49 4.38 -25.75
CA HIS A 710 -2.85 4.65 -25.33
C HIS A 710 -3.84 4.43 -26.48
N ALA A 711 -4.20 3.18 -26.75
CA ALA A 711 -4.99 2.78 -27.92
C ALA A 711 -6.41 3.37 -27.94
N GLU A 712 -7.14 3.29 -26.81
CA GLU A 712 -8.52 3.83 -26.73
C GLU A 712 -8.52 5.36 -26.86
N LEU A 713 -7.57 6.02 -26.21
CA LEU A 713 -7.41 7.46 -26.32
C LEU A 713 -7.03 7.89 -27.76
N LEU A 714 -6.17 7.09 -28.42
CA LEU A 714 -5.82 7.30 -29.82
C LEU A 714 -7.06 7.18 -30.74
N ARG A 715 -7.97 6.23 -30.44
CA ARG A 715 -9.24 6.06 -31.15
C ARG A 715 -10.12 7.27 -31.04
N LEU A 716 -10.27 7.84 -29.82
CA LEU A 716 -11.03 9.08 -29.57
C LEU A 716 -10.44 10.28 -30.34
N LEU A 717 -9.12 10.44 -30.29
CA LEU A 717 -8.42 11.51 -30.99
C LEU A 717 -8.54 11.38 -32.51
N LEU A 718 -8.49 10.16 -33.06
CA LEU A 718 -8.69 9.90 -34.48
C LEU A 718 -10.11 10.25 -34.94
N GLN A 719 -11.14 9.86 -34.17
CA GLN A 719 -12.51 10.20 -34.47
C GLN A 719 -12.71 11.70 -34.54
N ALA A 720 -12.11 12.46 -33.61
CA ALA A 720 -12.19 13.92 -33.59
C ALA A 720 -11.38 14.54 -34.73
N ALA A 721 -10.22 13.98 -35.08
CA ALA A 721 -9.40 14.47 -36.18
C ALA A 721 -10.07 14.27 -37.55
N VAL A 722 -10.72 13.12 -37.79
CA VAL A 722 -11.49 12.83 -39.02
C VAL A 722 -12.67 13.78 -39.22
N GLN A 723 -13.31 14.22 -38.13
CA GLN A 723 -14.42 15.16 -38.17
C GLN A 723 -14.00 16.60 -38.51
N SER A 724 -12.74 16.97 -38.15
CA SER A 724 -12.28 18.36 -38.29
C SER A 724 -11.60 18.65 -39.63
N ASP A 725 -10.89 17.71 -40.26
CA ASP A 725 -10.24 17.89 -41.57
C ASP A 725 -9.92 16.53 -42.20
N PRO A 726 -10.15 16.27 -43.50
CA PRO A 726 -9.73 15.03 -44.13
C PRO A 726 -8.20 15.03 -44.35
N LEU A 727 -7.46 14.68 -43.32
CA LEU A 727 -6.25 13.89 -43.17
C LEU A 727 -5.02 14.12 -44.03
N ASP A 728 -4.79 15.29 -44.62
CA ASP A 728 -3.59 15.51 -45.46
C ASP A 728 -2.27 15.76 -44.69
N SER A 729 -2.23 15.70 -43.35
CA SER A 729 -0.97 16.01 -42.66
C SER A 729 -0.81 15.44 -41.24
N LEU A 730 -0.88 14.12 -41.09
CA LEU A 730 -0.45 13.48 -39.85
C LEU A 730 1.08 13.24 -39.83
N LEU A 731 1.85 14.18 -40.35
CA LEU A 731 3.32 14.10 -40.34
C LEU A 731 3.89 15.09 -39.31
N ASP A 732 4.87 14.64 -38.51
CA ASP A 732 5.70 15.56 -37.74
C ASP A 732 6.73 16.27 -38.64
N TYR A 733 7.53 17.20 -38.12
CA TYR A 733 8.54 17.91 -38.94
C TYR A 733 9.67 17.03 -39.45
N SER A 734 9.79 15.79 -38.98
CA SER A 734 10.72 14.76 -39.53
C SER A 734 10.01 13.79 -40.46
N SER A 735 8.79 14.10 -40.87
CA SER A 735 7.90 13.30 -41.72
C SER A 735 7.53 11.93 -41.12
N TYR A 736 7.57 11.75 -39.79
CA TYR A 736 7.07 10.57 -39.12
C TYR A 736 5.57 10.68 -38.83
N THR A 737 4.84 9.59 -39.04
CA THR A 737 3.43 9.44 -38.70
C THR A 737 3.26 8.88 -37.27
N PRO A 738 2.07 8.95 -36.68
CA PRO A 738 1.78 8.25 -35.39
C PRO A 738 2.11 6.74 -35.44
N ALA A 739 1.98 6.09 -36.63
CA ALA A 739 2.34 4.68 -36.77
C ALA A 739 3.85 4.41 -36.63
N HIS A 740 4.69 5.33 -37.08
CA HIS A 740 6.14 5.23 -36.85
C HIS A 740 6.46 5.28 -35.35
N TRP A 741 5.79 6.18 -34.61
CA TRP A 741 5.96 6.32 -33.15
C TRP A 741 5.44 5.09 -32.41
N ALA A 742 4.27 4.57 -32.81
CA ALA A 742 3.72 3.33 -32.22
C ALA A 742 4.63 2.13 -32.48
N ALA A 743 5.14 1.99 -33.71
CA ALA A 743 6.06 0.92 -34.12
C ALA A 743 7.40 1.02 -33.37
N TYR A 744 7.96 2.22 -33.25
CA TYR A 744 9.23 2.47 -32.56
C TYR A 744 9.16 2.09 -31.07
N HIS A 745 8.01 2.31 -30.40
CA HIS A 745 7.79 1.99 -28.98
C HIS A 745 7.13 0.62 -28.75
N GLY A 746 6.77 -0.12 -29.81
CA GLY A 746 6.22 -1.47 -29.75
C GLY A 746 4.76 -1.57 -29.34
N HIS A 747 3.98 -0.52 -29.53
CA HIS A 747 2.57 -0.48 -29.15
C HIS A 747 1.67 -1.08 -30.22
N LYS A 748 1.51 -2.42 -30.19
CA LYS A 748 0.70 -3.19 -31.15
C LYS A 748 -0.73 -2.70 -31.23
N ASP A 749 -1.41 -2.51 -30.08
CA ASP A 749 -2.81 -2.09 -30.03
C ASP A 749 -3.04 -0.72 -30.69
N CYS A 750 -2.08 0.21 -30.52
CA CYS A 750 -2.13 1.50 -31.22
C CYS A 750 -1.96 1.35 -32.72
N LEU A 751 -1.10 0.43 -33.18
CA LEU A 751 -0.95 0.14 -34.60
C LEU A 751 -2.23 -0.46 -35.17
N GLU A 752 -2.90 -1.39 -34.47
CA GLU A 752 -4.19 -1.95 -34.89
C GLU A 752 -5.22 -0.86 -35.12
N VAL A 753 -5.36 0.07 -34.14
CA VAL A 753 -6.28 1.21 -34.26
C VAL A 753 -5.95 2.09 -35.48
N LEU A 754 -4.67 2.37 -35.72
CA LEU A 754 -4.24 3.21 -36.85
C LEU A 754 -4.47 2.53 -38.21
N LEU A 755 -4.27 1.21 -38.29
CA LEU A 755 -4.46 0.39 -39.50
C LEU A 755 -5.94 0.17 -39.83
N GLU A 756 -6.83 -0.02 -38.81
CA GLU A 756 -8.28 -0.16 -38.98
C GLU A 756 -8.89 1.03 -39.72
N HIS A 757 -8.42 2.24 -39.44
CA HIS A 757 -8.95 3.47 -40.02
C HIS A 757 -8.52 3.75 -41.48
N LYS A 758 -7.71 2.91 -42.10
CA LYS A 758 -7.20 3.04 -43.50
C LYS A 758 -6.63 4.41 -43.87
N LEU A 759 -6.26 5.21 -42.87
CA LEU A 759 -5.90 6.62 -42.98
C LEU A 759 -4.41 6.84 -43.27
N LEU A 760 -3.64 5.76 -43.29
CA LEU A 760 -2.20 5.80 -43.48
C LEU A 760 -1.82 4.90 -44.64
N SER A 761 -1.61 5.49 -45.82
CA SER A 761 -0.74 4.83 -46.81
C SER A 761 0.69 4.89 -46.23
N ILE A 762 1.35 3.75 -46.07
CA ILE A 762 2.77 3.66 -45.63
C ILE A 762 3.72 4.38 -46.58
N GLN A 763 3.26 4.71 -47.77
CA GLN A 763 4.02 5.45 -48.78
C GLN A 763 4.05 6.96 -48.53
N GLU A 764 3.12 7.48 -47.67
CA GLU A 764 3.11 8.86 -47.24
C GLU A 764 3.92 9.04 -45.96
N GLY A 765 4.97 9.83 -46.00
CA GLY A 765 5.79 10.13 -44.84
C GLY A 765 7.26 9.85 -45.01
N ASN A 766 7.94 9.52 -43.93
CA ASN A 766 9.37 9.21 -43.93
C ASN A 766 9.61 7.86 -44.61
N PRO A 767 10.50 7.77 -45.62
CA PRO A 767 10.87 6.49 -46.22
C PRO A 767 11.44 5.44 -45.26
N PHE A 768 11.87 5.87 -44.08
CA PHE A 768 12.17 4.98 -42.94
C PHE A 768 10.87 4.49 -42.32
N THR A 769 10.28 3.45 -42.88
CA THR A 769 8.89 3.00 -42.61
C THR A 769 8.67 2.55 -41.15
N PRO A 770 7.43 2.42 -40.70
CA PRO A 770 7.12 1.85 -39.35
C PRO A 770 7.74 0.47 -39.13
N LEU A 771 7.91 -0.36 -40.20
CA LEU A 771 8.58 -1.64 -40.10
C LEU A 771 10.08 -1.50 -39.81
N HIS A 772 10.77 -0.52 -40.39
CA HIS A 772 12.14 -0.21 -40.01
C HIS A 772 12.24 0.16 -38.52
N CYS A 773 11.27 0.95 -38.01
CA CYS A 773 11.22 1.35 -36.59
C CYS A 773 11.04 0.13 -35.67
N ALA A 774 10.06 -0.74 -35.97
CA ALA A 774 9.75 -1.92 -35.16
C ALA A 774 10.93 -2.90 -35.11
N LEU A 775 11.55 -3.18 -36.24
CA LEU A 775 12.69 -4.10 -36.34
C LEU A 775 13.97 -3.53 -35.71
N MET A 776 14.20 -2.21 -35.83
CA MET A 776 15.34 -1.53 -35.20
C MET A 776 15.28 -1.58 -33.68
N THR A 777 14.07 -1.54 -33.08
CA THR A 777 13.87 -1.57 -31.64
C THR A 777 13.57 -2.96 -31.09
N GLY A 778 13.39 -3.98 -31.99
CA GLY A 778 13.14 -5.37 -31.64
C GLY A 778 11.71 -5.61 -31.08
N HIS A 779 10.73 -4.94 -31.66
CA HIS A 779 9.31 -5.10 -31.28
C HIS A 779 8.60 -6.05 -32.27
N ASP A 780 8.77 -7.36 -32.04
CA ASP A 780 8.35 -8.43 -32.94
C ASP A 780 6.85 -8.41 -33.25
N ALA A 781 6.01 -8.28 -32.18
CA ALA A 781 4.56 -8.26 -32.33
C ALA A 781 4.06 -7.08 -33.19
N ALA A 782 4.72 -5.93 -33.10
CA ALA A 782 4.40 -4.77 -33.93
C ALA A 782 4.83 -4.99 -35.39
N ALA A 783 5.99 -5.63 -35.62
CA ALA A 783 6.51 -5.97 -36.93
C ALA A 783 5.63 -7.03 -37.62
N GLU A 784 5.22 -8.09 -36.91
CA GLU A 784 4.29 -9.12 -37.39
C GLU A 784 2.96 -8.49 -37.84
N LEU A 785 2.34 -7.66 -37.03
CA LEU A 785 1.11 -6.99 -37.38
C LEU A 785 1.22 -6.15 -38.65
N LEU A 786 2.33 -5.40 -38.80
CA LEU A 786 2.56 -4.58 -39.97
C LEU A 786 2.71 -5.43 -41.26
N VAL A 787 3.39 -6.56 -41.20
CA VAL A 787 3.57 -7.48 -42.36
C VAL A 787 2.25 -8.21 -42.65
N GLU A 788 1.51 -8.67 -41.65
CA GLU A 788 0.21 -9.33 -41.81
C GLU A 788 -0.82 -8.41 -42.49
N THR A 789 -0.85 -7.14 -42.12
CA THR A 789 -1.87 -6.18 -42.58
C THR A 789 -1.52 -5.55 -43.93
N MET A 790 -0.22 -5.32 -44.21
CA MET A 790 0.24 -4.57 -45.35
C MET A 790 0.91 -5.41 -46.42
N GLY A 791 1.07 -6.71 -46.16
CA GLY A 791 1.68 -7.64 -47.09
C GLY A 791 3.23 -7.61 -47.06
N THR A 792 3.83 -8.58 -47.79
CA THR A 792 5.28 -8.80 -47.81
C THR A 792 6.06 -7.76 -48.62
N GLU A 793 5.37 -6.90 -49.37
CA GLU A 793 6.03 -5.86 -50.20
C GLU A 793 6.80 -4.83 -49.37
N ILE A 794 6.40 -4.62 -48.11
CA ILE A 794 7.03 -3.64 -47.21
C ILE A 794 8.38 -4.08 -46.67
N ILE A 795 8.73 -5.38 -46.81
CA ILE A 795 9.94 -6.00 -46.24
C ILE A 795 11.24 -5.51 -46.90
N ASN A 796 11.17 -5.15 -48.17
CA ASN A 796 12.34 -4.71 -48.96
C ASN A 796 12.28 -3.21 -49.35
N LEU A 797 11.38 -2.43 -48.73
CA LEU A 797 11.35 -0.99 -48.95
C LEU A 797 12.65 -0.34 -48.49
N ARG A 798 13.09 0.66 -49.24
CA ARG A 798 14.36 1.37 -48.99
C ARG A 798 14.09 2.76 -48.37
N ASP A 799 14.82 3.09 -47.33
CA ASP A 799 14.79 4.44 -46.75
C ASP A 799 15.60 5.45 -47.62
N VAL A 800 15.70 6.71 -47.17
CA VAL A 800 16.46 7.79 -47.81
C VAL A 800 17.93 7.47 -48.02
N LYS A 801 18.49 6.52 -47.26
CA LYS A 801 19.87 6.05 -47.36
C LYS A 801 19.99 4.72 -48.11
N GLY A 802 18.89 4.23 -48.66
CA GLY A 802 18.84 2.93 -49.37
C GLY A 802 18.81 1.73 -48.45
N ARG A 803 18.61 1.92 -47.11
CA ARG A 803 18.59 0.83 -46.15
C ARG A 803 17.22 0.15 -46.16
N THR A 804 17.23 -1.17 -46.10
CA THR A 804 16.02 -1.99 -45.95
C THR A 804 15.70 -2.24 -44.47
N PRO A 805 14.50 -2.71 -44.09
CA PRO A 805 14.18 -3.15 -42.76
C PRO A 805 15.18 -4.15 -42.17
N LEU A 806 15.78 -5.02 -43.01
CA LEU A 806 16.84 -5.95 -42.59
C LEU A 806 18.11 -5.21 -42.11
N HIS A 807 18.47 -4.09 -42.71
CA HIS A 807 19.59 -3.26 -42.26
C HIS A 807 19.27 -2.64 -40.87
N ALA A 808 18.01 -2.21 -40.67
CA ALA A 808 17.57 -1.68 -39.39
C ALA A 808 17.59 -2.77 -38.29
N ALA A 809 17.15 -3.99 -38.60
CA ALA A 809 17.22 -5.14 -37.71
C ALA A 809 18.67 -5.53 -37.39
N ALA A 810 19.56 -5.49 -38.37
CA ALA A 810 20.99 -5.80 -38.18
C ALA A 810 21.74 -4.79 -37.32
N HIS A 811 21.23 -3.56 -37.21
CA HIS A 811 21.74 -2.52 -36.30
C HIS A 811 21.33 -2.76 -34.85
N ALA A 812 20.25 -3.51 -34.59
CA ALA A 812 19.67 -3.72 -33.28
C ALA A 812 20.41 -4.78 -32.45
N GLU A 813 20.38 -4.63 -31.12
CA GLU A 813 20.91 -5.66 -30.19
C GLU A 813 20.05 -6.93 -30.15
N LYS A 814 18.74 -6.80 -30.43
CA LYS A 814 17.78 -7.91 -30.38
C LYS A 814 17.68 -8.65 -31.69
N VAL A 815 17.89 -9.94 -31.65
CA VAL A 815 18.02 -10.83 -32.79
C VAL A 815 16.69 -11.28 -33.37
N SER A 816 15.61 -11.22 -32.60
CA SER A 816 14.27 -11.69 -32.99
C SER A 816 13.76 -10.99 -34.26
N GLY A 817 13.89 -9.66 -34.32
CA GLY A 817 13.49 -8.87 -35.48
C GLY A 817 14.27 -9.23 -36.75
N LEU A 818 15.56 -9.57 -36.60
CA LEU A 818 16.38 -10.05 -37.70
C LEU A 818 15.90 -11.41 -38.25
N GLN A 819 15.60 -12.35 -37.33
CA GLN A 819 15.09 -13.67 -37.68
C GLN A 819 13.73 -13.58 -38.38
N LEU A 820 12.81 -12.73 -37.84
CA LEU A 820 11.52 -12.48 -38.48
C LEU A 820 11.68 -11.92 -39.91
N ALA A 821 12.52 -10.91 -40.08
CA ALA A 821 12.79 -10.34 -41.41
C ALA A 821 13.29 -11.40 -42.42
N LEU A 822 14.15 -12.30 -41.97
CA LEU A 822 14.65 -13.41 -42.79
C LEU A 822 13.56 -14.44 -43.13
N VAL A 823 12.70 -14.79 -42.15
CA VAL A 823 11.56 -15.71 -42.37
C VAL A 823 10.57 -15.14 -43.39
N TRP A 824 10.37 -13.83 -43.40
CA TRP A 824 9.49 -13.16 -44.37
C TRP A 824 10.10 -12.99 -45.76
N GLY A 825 11.36 -13.39 -45.96
CA GLY A 825 12.01 -13.38 -47.28
C GLY A 825 12.72 -12.06 -47.63
N SER A 826 13.30 -11.37 -46.64
CA SER A 826 14.13 -10.19 -46.88
C SER A 826 15.32 -10.52 -47.77
N GLU A 827 15.69 -9.61 -48.71
CA GLU A 827 16.89 -9.71 -49.52
C GLU A 827 18.14 -9.53 -48.67
N VAL A 828 18.85 -10.63 -48.36
CA VAL A 828 20.00 -10.68 -47.45
C VAL A 828 21.16 -9.80 -47.93
N ASN A 829 21.42 -9.81 -49.26
CA ASN A 829 22.56 -9.15 -49.88
C ASN A 829 22.24 -7.77 -50.46
N SER A 830 21.07 -7.22 -50.14
CA SER A 830 20.76 -5.83 -50.49
C SER A 830 21.79 -4.88 -49.86
N VAL A 831 22.23 -3.88 -50.62
CA VAL A 831 23.15 -2.85 -50.14
C VAL A 831 22.49 -1.50 -50.08
N ASP A 832 22.86 -0.70 -49.08
CA ASP A 832 22.46 0.71 -48.94
C ASP A 832 23.22 1.61 -49.96
N TYR A 833 22.95 2.89 -50.01
CA TYR A 833 23.64 3.83 -50.95
C TYR A 833 25.12 4.03 -50.61
N SER A 834 25.61 3.56 -49.47
CA SER A 834 27.04 3.47 -49.14
C SER A 834 27.64 2.10 -49.49
N GLY A 835 26.92 1.23 -50.20
CA GLY A 835 27.37 -0.11 -50.52
C GLY A 835 27.39 -1.11 -49.39
N ARG A 836 26.79 -0.79 -48.22
CA ARG A 836 26.80 -1.63 -47.03
C ARG A 836 25.64 -2.62 -47.05
N SER A 837 25.97 -3.89 -46.85
CA SER A 837 24.96 -4.93 -46.59
C SER A 837 24.56 -4.98 -45.13
N ALA A 838 23.47 -5.71 -44.80
CA ALA A 838 23.03 -5.93 -43.42
C ALA A 838 24.14 -6.57 -42.57
N LEU A 839 24.94 -7.49 -43.14
CA LEU A 839 26.10 -8.09 -42.46
C LEU A 839 27.16 -7.03 -42.10
N MET A 840 27.44 -6.12 -43.03
CA MET A 840 28.38 -5.03 -42.80
C MET A 840 27.91 -4.08 -41.68
N VAL A 841 26.61 -3.77 -41.65
CA VAL A 841 26.00 -2.95 -40.57
C VAL A 841 26.10 -3.67 -39.24
N ALA A 842 25.79 -4.97 -39.15
CA ALA A 842 25.93 -5.76 -37.94
C ALA A 842 27.39 -5.81 -37.46
N ALA A 843 28.33 -6.03 -38.37
CA ALA A 843 29.78 -6.10 -38.11
C ALA A 843 30.34 -4.76 -37.60
N GLU A 844 29.93 -3.63 -38.21
CA GLU A 844 30.32 -2.27 -37.79
C GLU A 844 29.80 -1.90 -36.38
N ASN A 845 28.60 -2.38 -36.01
CA ASN A 845 27.98 -2.07 -34.71
C ASN A 845 28.29 -3.11 -33.63
N GLY A 846 29.03 -4.17 -33.93
CA GLY A 846 29.43 -5.20 -32.98
C GLY A 846 28.33 -6.16 -32.55
N GLN A 847 27.31 -6.33 -33.39
CA GLN A 847 26.16 -7.20 -33.12
C GLN A 847 26.51 -8.67 -33.41
N THR A 848 27.19 -9.33 -32.48
CA THR A 848 27.72 -10.69 -32.65
C THR A 848 26.65 -11.71 -33.05
N SER A 849 25.51 -11.71 -32.33
CA SER A 849 24.42 -12.63 -32.63
C SER A 849 23.76 -12.37 -34.01
N ALA A 850 23.68 -11.10 -34.42
CA ALA A 850 23.17 -10.76 -35.75
C ALA A 850 24.15 -11.23 -36.84
N VAL A 851 25.45 -11.05 -36.64
CA VAL A 851 26.52 -11.55 -37.53
C VAL A 851 26.43 -13.08 -37.67
N GLU A 852 26.30 -13.79 -36.52
CA GLU A 852 26.17 -15.26 -36.51
C GLU A 852 24.96 -15.74 -37.31
N ILE A 853 23.80 -15.13 -37.16
CA ILE A 853 22.58 -15.51 -37.89
C ILE A 853 22.70 -15.20 -39.36
N LEU A 854 23.22 -14.02 -39.73
CA LEU A 854 23.39 -13.63 -41.11
C LEU A 854 24.37 -14.56 -41.85
N LEU A 855 25.41 -15.05 -41.19
CA LEU A 855 26.37 -15.99 -41.74
C LEU A 855 25.80 -17.42 -41.83
N HIS A 856 25.35 -17.99 -40.74
CA HIS A 856 24.96 -19.40 -40.67
C HIS A 856 23.56 -19.69 -41.21
N GLN A 857 22.58 -18.84 -40.95
CA GLN A 857 21.19 -19.08 -41.37
C GLN A 857 20.88 -18.46 -42.73
N ALA A 858 21.33 -17.21 -42.97
CA ALA A 858 21.00 -16.46 -44.16
C ALA A 858 22.06 -16.58 -45.28
N LYS A 859 23.24 -17.12 -44.97
CA LYS A 859 24.39 -17.26 -45.90
C LYS A 859 24.73 -15.96 -46.63
N ALA A 860 24.87 -14.87 -45.84
CA ALA A 860 25.20 -13.56 -46.39
C ALA A 860 26.54 -13.56 -47.16
N ASP A 861 26.57 -12.83 -48.25
CA ASP A 861 27.74 -12.72 -49.11
C ASP A 861 28.84 -11.89 -48.45
N LEU A 862 30.00 -12.53 -48.23
CA LEU A 862 31.17 -11.93 -47.59
C LEU A 862 32.01 -11.11 -48.59
N SER A 863 31.76 -11.22 -49.89
CA SER A 863 32.53 -10.57 -50.96
C SER A 863 32.07 -9.13 -51.25
N LEU A 864 30.93 -8.71 -50.70
CA LEU A 864 30.37 -7.38 -50.90
C LEU A 864 31.32 -6.29 -50.37
N LEU A 865 31.34 -5.17 -51.04
CA LEU A 865 32.22 -4.03 -50.74
C LEU A 865 31.37 -2.76 -50.52
N ASP A 866 31.75 -1.96 -49.56
CA ASP A 866 31.20 -0.61 -49.40
C ASP A 866 31.87 0.40 -50.37
N ILE A 867 31.41 1.65 -50.39
CA ILE A 867 31.99 2.72 -51.24
C ILE A 867 33.49 2.97 -50.99
N ASN A 868 34.02 2.52 -49.83
CA ASN A 868 35.44 2.61 -49.49
C ASN A 868 36.17 1.29 -49.75
N ASN A 869 35.55 0.36 -50.46
CA ASN A 869 36.02 -1.01 -50.69
C ASN A 869 36.27 -1.81 -49.39
N ASN A 870 35.64 -1.47 -48.29
CA ASN A 870 35.71 -2.28 -47.08
C ASN A 870 34.78 -3.50 -47.20
N THR A 871 35.27 -4.67 -46.79
CA THR A 871 34.45 -5.85 -46.50
C THR A 871 33.86 -5.77 -45.08
N ALA A 872 32.94 -6.67 -44.75
CA ALA A 872 32.43 -6.80 -43.39
C ALA A 872 33.55 -7.00 -42.35
N LEU A 873 34.61 -7.72 -42.71
CA LEU A 873 35.78 -7.94 -41.84
C LEU A 873 36.57 -6.64 -41.60
N HIS A 874 36.75 -5.78 -42.62
CA HIS A 874 37.38 -4.47 -42.43
C HIS A 874 36.58 -3.62 -41.40
N LEU A 875 35.26 -3.60 -41.54
CA LEU A 875 34.40 -2.80 -40.66
C LEU A 875 34.42 -3.33 -39.21
N ALA A 876 34.34 -4.65 -38.99
CA ALA A 876 34.49 -5.27 -37.70
C ALA A 876 35.83 -4.91 -37.05
N CYS A 877 36.94 -5.03 -37.78
CA CYS A 877 38.29 -4.68 -37.32
C CYS A 877 38.41 -3.16 -37.01
N SER A 878 37.80 -2.29 -37.83
CA SER A 878 37.90 -0.84 -37.69
C SER A 878 37.23 -0.31 -36.42
N ARG A 879 36.20 -0.97 -35.93
CA ARG A 879 35.46 -0.64 -34.75
C ARG A 879 35.86 -1.46 -33.50
N SER A 880 36.89 -2.28 -33.65
CA SER A 880 37.43 -3.15 -32.61
C SER A 880 36.43 -4.20 -32.10
N HIS A 881 35.54 -4.66 -32.96
CA HIS A 881 34.56 -5.71 -32.64
C HIS A 881 35.16 -7.10 -32.88
N GLU A 882 35.97 -7.56 -31.94
CA GLU A 882 36.79 -8.76 -32.01
C GLU A 882 35.96 -10.03 -32.32
N MET A 883 34.86 -10.25 -31.57
CA MET A 883 34.01 -11.44 -31.78
C MET A 883 33.34 -11.46 -33.14
N CYS A 884 32.88 -10.31 -33.65
CA CYS A 884 32.31 -10.22 -34.99
C CYS A 884 33.38 -10.53 -36.06
N ALA A 885 34.61 -10.04 -35.91
CA ALA A 885 35.71 -10.32 -36.80
C ALA A 885 36.08 -11.83 -36.81
N LEU A 886 36.10 -12.46 -35.64
CA LEU A 886 36.38 -13.90 -35.50
C LEU A 886 35.29 -14.76 -36.13
N LEU A 887 34.00 -14.42 -35.95
CA LEU A 887 32.88 -15.11 -36.60
C LEU A 887 32.97 -14.99 -38.13
N ILE A 888 33.20 -13.79 -38.62
CA ILE A 888 33.37 -13.56 -40.07
C ILE A 888 34.57 -14.36 -40.61
N LEU A 889 35.71 -14.33 -39.93
CA LEU A 889 36.88 -15.11 -40.28
C LEU A 889 36.59 -16.61 -40.30
N ALA A 890 35.78 -17.15 -39.38
CA ALA A 890 35.44 -18.56 -39.36
C ALA A 890 34.77 -19.05 -40.65
N GLU A 891 33.95 -18.19 -41.27
CA GLU A 891 33.18 -18.50 -42.49
C GLU A 891 33.84 -18.11 -43.82
N ILE A 892 35.01 -17.45 -43.78
CA ILE A 892 35.75 -17.12 -45.04
C ILE A 892 36.49 -18.36 -45.55
N ASP A 893 36.04 -18.92 -46.66
CA ASP A 893 36.74 -20.01 -47.33
C ASP A 893 37.77 -19.51 -48.39
N ASP A 894 37.55 -18.32 -48.96
CA ASP A 894 38.42 -17.76 -50.01
C ASP A 894 39.57 -16.92 -49.39
N PRO A 895 40.80 -17.35 -49.50
CA PRO A 895 41.99 -16.60 -49.05
C PRO A 895 42.10 -15.18 -49.59
N SER A 896 41.47 -14.90 -50.74
CA SER A 896 41.51 -13.55 -51.38
C SER A 896 40.82 -12.52 -50.53
N LEU A 897 39.76 -12.89 -49.79
CA LEU A 897 39.01 -12.00 -48.89
C LEU A 897 39.79 -11.63 -47.62
N ILE A 898 40.70 -12.50 -47.19
CA ILE A 898 41.59 -12.25 -46.05
C ILE A 898 42.57 -11.11 -46.34
N ASN A 899 42.98 -11.05 -47.64
CA ASN A 899 43.95 -10.08 -48.16
C ASN A 899 43.28 -8.97 -49.01
N ALA A 900 41.95 -8.86 -48.97
CA ALA A 900 41.21 -7.79 -49.62
C ALA A 900 41.69 -6.42 -49.12
N THR A 901 41.80 -5.44 -50.00
CA THR A 901 42.26 -4.09 -49.72
C THR A 901 41.14 -3.09 -49.90
N ASN A 902 41.00 -2.17 -48.95
CA ASN A 902 40.09 -1.04 -49.09
C ASN A 902 40.72 0.10 -49.97
N ASN A 903 40.03 1.20 -50.17
CA ASN A 903 40.51 2.36 -50.95
C ASN A 903 41.83 2.95 -50.42
N ALA A 904 42.15 2.80 -49.15
CA ALA A 904 43.41 3.19 -48.54
C ALA A 904 44.48 2.08 -48.62
N LEU A 905 44.27 1.06 -49.47
CA LEU A 905 45.13 -0.12 -49.67
C LEU A 905 45.34 -0.89 -48.32
N GLN A 906 44.50 -0.66 -47.32
CA GLN A 906 44.58 -1.39 -46.06
C GLN A 906 43.88 -2.73 -46.14
N MET A 907 44.52 -3.77 -45.68
CA MET A 907 43.93 -5.08 -45.46
C MET A 907 43.34 -5.18 -44.05
N PRO A 908 42.46 -6.14 -43.76
CA PRO A 908 41.96 -6.40 -42.41
C PRO A 908 43.07 -6.54 -41.37
N LEU A 909 44.24 -7.10 -41.76
CA LEU A 909 45.39 -7.24 -40.86
C LEU A 909 46.00 -5.89 -40.47
N HIS A 910 46.06 -4.88 -41.36
CA HIS A 910 46.52 -3.53 -41.00
C HIS A 910 45.62 -2.89 -39.95
N ILE A 911 44.33 -3.01 -40.14
CA ILE A 911 43.33 -2.40 -39.25
C ILE A 911 43.27 -3.13 -37.91
N ALA A 912 43.26 -4.48 -37.91
CA ALA A 912 43.28 -5.28 -36.69
C ALA A 912 44.57 -5.03 -35.88
N ALA A 913 45.73 -4.93 -36.56
CA ALA A 913 47.00 -4.63 -35.92
C ALA A 913 47.02 -3.23 -35.31
N ARG A 914 46.51 -2.20 -36.01
CA ARG A 914 46.41 -0.81 -35.49
C ARG A 914 45.50 -0.70 -34.28
N ASN A 915 44.43 -1.50 -34.25
CA ASN A 915 43.42 -1.45 -33.17
C ASN A 915 43.68 -2.47 -32.05
N GLY A 916 44.78 -3.22 -32.08
CA GLY A 916 45.20 -4.08 -31.00
C GLY A 916 44.43 -5.38 -30.83
N LEU A 917 43.80 -5.88 -31.87
CA LEU A 917 43.00 -7.11 -31.88
C LEU A 917 43.92 -8.35 -32.01
N ALA A 918 44.61 -8.70 -30.95
CA ALA A 918 45.64 -9.74 -30.96
C ALA A 918 45.14 -11.11 -31.43
N THR A 919 43.96 -11.54 -30.92
CA THR A 919 43.34 -12.82 -31.33
C THR A 919 42.95 -12.83 -32.82
N VAL A 920 42.38 -11.71 -33.32
CA VAL A 920 42.06 -11.56 -34.75
C VAL A 920 43.32 -11.57 -35.59
N VAL A 921 44.38 -10.90 -35.15
CA VAL A 921 45.71 -10.89 -35.82
C VAL A 921 46.29 -12.32 -35.91
N GLU A 922 46.20 -13.08 -34.78
CA GLU A 922 46.67 -14.47 -34.76
C GLU A 922 45.91 -15.35 -35.74
N VAL A 923 44.57 -15.23 -35.81
CA VAL A 923 43.75 -16.00 -36.76
C VAL A 923 44.04 -15.57 -38.21
N LEU A 924 44.17 -14.26 -38.49
CA LEU A 924 44.50 -13.76 -39.80
C LEU A 924 45.86 -14.32 -40.31
N LEU A 925 46.88 -14.31 -39.45
CA LEU A 925 48.19 -14.84 -39.74
C LEU A 925 48.17 -16.36 -39.99
N SER A 926 47.44 -17.10 -39.15
CA SER A 926 47.27 -18.56 -39.31
C SER A 926 46.59 -18.93 -40.64
N ARG A 927 45.71 -18.04 -41.16
CA ARG A 927 45.02 -18.20 -42.45
C ARG A 927 45.75 -17.60 -43.63
N GLY A 928 46.99 -17.17 -43.49
CA GLY A 928 47.85 -16.74 -44.58
C GLY A 928 47.71 -15.27 -44.97
N ALA A 929 47.35 -14.40 -44.06
CA ALA A 929 47.37 -12.95 -44.29
C ALA A 929 48.75 -12.43 -44.62
N THR A 930 48.87 -11.57 -45.64
CA THR A 930 50.13 -11.05 -46.18
C THR A 930 50.69 -9.97 -45.21
N VAL A 931 51.88 -10.25 -44.65
CA VAL A 931 52.52 -9.38 -43.62
C VAL A 931 53.38 -8.25 -44.23
N LEU A 932 53.70 -8.32 -45.51
CA LEU A 932 54.60 -7.37 -46.23
C LEU A 932 53.80 -6.39 -47.10
N ALA A 933 52.49 -6.52 -47.23
CA ALA A 933 51.70 -5.58 -48.01
C ALA A 933 51.76 -4.18 -47.33
N VAL A 934 51.74 -3.14 -48.19
CA VAL A 934 51.79 -1.74 -47.74
C VAL A 934 50.48 -1.03 -48.06
N ASP A 935 50.04 -0.19 -47.10
CA ASP A 935 48.89 0.70 -47.29
C ASP A 935 49.29 1.94 -48.14
N GLU A 936 48.33 2.85 -48.34
CA GLU A 936 48.54 4.09 -49.10
C GLU A 936 49.63 4.99 -48.47
N GLU A 937 49.85 4.93 -47.20
CA GLU A 937 50.85 5.65 -46.44
C GLU A 937 52.22 4.95 -46.45
N GLY A 938 52.31 3.77 -47.10
CA GLY A 938 53.53 2.97 -47.15
C GLY A 938 53.80 2.13 -45.90
N HIS A 939 52.82 1.99 -45.00
CA HIS A 939 52.95 1.22 -43.77
C HIS A 939 52.63 -0.26 -44.05
N THR A 940 53.47 -1.14 -43.55
CA THR A 940 53.11 -2.57 -43.41
C THR A 940 52.26 -2.78 -42.15
N PRO A 941 51.56 -3.92 -41.99
CA PRO A 941 50.82 -4.21 -40.78
C PRO A 941 51.65 -4.05 -39.49
N ALA A 942 52.94 -4.38 -39.52
CA ALA A 942 53.87 -4.19 -38.45
C ALA A 942 54.12 -2.69 -38.13
N LEU A 943 54.26 -1.86 -39.17
CA LEU A 943 54.48 -0.42 -39.05
C LEU A 943 53.17 0.28 -38.60
N ALA A 944 52.02 -0.22 -38.96
CA ALA A 944 50.72 0.27 -38.50
C ALA A 944 50.55 0.13 -36.98
N CYS A 945 51.21 -0.87 -36.35
CA CYS A 945 51.27 -1.04 -34.90
C CYS A 945 52.27 -0.11 -34.18
N ALA A 946 53.38 0.25 -34.86
CA ALA A 946 54.55 0.81 -34.21
C ALA A 946 54.33 2.07 -33.34
N PRO A 947 53.36 2.98 -33.62
CA PRO A 947 53.15 4.15 -32.83
C PRO A 947 52.41 3.93 -31.49
N ASN A 948 51.80 2.78 -31.30
CA ASN A 948 50.92 2.52 -30.16
C ASN A 948 51.50 1.45 -29.23
N LYS A 949 51.71 1.79 -27.94
CA LYS A 949 52.20 0.84 -26.94
C LYS A 949 51.21 -0.24 -26.56
N ASP A 950 49.90 0.04 -26.71
CA ASP A 950 48.80 -0.85 -26.28
C ASP A 950 48.59 -2.02 -27.27
N VAL A 951 49.26 -2.00 -28.43
CA VAL A 951 49.20 -3.05 -29.47
C VAL A 951 50.47 -3.89 -29.57
N ALA A 952 51.29 -3.93 -28.51
CA ALA A 952 52.56 -4.66 -28.46
C ALA A 952 52.41 -6.15 -28.78
N ASP A 953 51.32 -6.78 -28.38
CA ASP A 953 51.06 -8.21 -28.64
C ASP A 953 50.80 -8.46 -30.13
N CYS A 954 50.05 -7.57 -30.80
CA CYS A 954 49.82 -7.66 -32.24
C CYS A 954 51.16 -7.53 -33.02
N LEU A 955 52.01 -6.59 -32.63
CA LEU A 955 53.32 -6.39 -33.22
C LEU A 955 54.22 -7.61 -33.01
N ALA A 956 54.22 -8.21 -31.83
CA ALA A 956 54.97 -9.43 -31.53
C ALA A 956 54.51 -10.60 -32.41
N LEU A 957 53.20 -10.80 -32.56
CA LEU A 957 52.62 -11.84 -33.40
C LEU A 957 53.03 -11.66 -34.88
N ILE A 958 52.92 -10.44 -35.46
CA ILE A 958 53.27 -10.16 -36.83
C ILE A 958 54.78 -10.37 -37.07
N LEU A 959 55.63 -9.85 -36.17
CA LEU A 959 57.10 -10.02 -36.27
C LEU A 959 57.52 -11.49 -36.13
N SER A 960 56.81 -12.32 -35.35
CA SER A 960 57.09 -13.75 -35.26
C SER A 960 56.87 -14.52 -36.56
N THR A 961 55.98 -14.04 -37.43
CA THR A 961 55.72 -14.64 -38.75
C THR A 961 56.57 -14.08 -39.89
N MET A 962 57.12 -12.88 -39.70
CA MET A 962 58.11 -12.31 -40.61
C MET A 962 59.41 -13.15 -40.47
N LYS A 963 59.77 -14.02 -41.40
CA LYS A 963 61.06 -14.70 -41.46
C LYS A 963 62.13 -13.69 -41.82
N PRO A 964 62.92 -13.15 -40.93
CA PRO A 964 64.17 -12.50 -41.30
C PRO A 964 65.11 -13.56 -41.71
N PHE A 965 65.94 -13.30 -42.67
CA PHE A 965 67.06 -14.12 -43.31
C PHE A 965 67.40 -15.41 -42.49
N PRO A 966 67.68 -16.50 -43.16
CA PRO A 966 67.99 -17.73 -42.45
C PRO A 966 69.18 -17.50 -41.55
N PRO A 967 69.06 -17.85 -40.26
CA PRO A 967 70.13 -17.65 -39.32
C PRO A 967 71.30 -18.50 -39.69
N LYS A 968 72.49 -17.93 -39.70
CA LYS A 968 73.74 -18.65 -39.83
C LYS A 968 74.07 -19.63 -38.70
N ASP A 969 73.35 -19.49 -37.58
CA ASP A 969 73.44 -20.39 -36.43
C ASP A 969 72.05 -20.60 -35.70
N PRO A 970 71.72 -21.82 -35.26
CA PRO A 970 70.40 -22.16 -34.73
C PRO A 970 70.16 -21.59 -33.28
N THR A 971 71.19 -21.01 -32.64
CA THR A 971 71.08 -20.54 -31.23
C THR A 971 70.85 -19.08 -31.03
N SER A 972 70.69 -18.27 -32.10
CA SER A 972 70.55 -16.80 -31.99
C SER A 972 69.19 -16.20 -32.30
N VAL A 973 68.16 -17.04 -32.56
CA VAL A 973 66.85 -16.56 -33.07
C VAL A 973 66.01 -15.88 -32.00
N THR A 974 66.25 -16.16 -30.72
CA THR A 974 65.47 -15.57 -29.64
C THR A 974 65.97 -14.20 -29.12
N SER A 975 67.23 -13.81 -29.47
CA SER A 975 67.76 -12.54 -28.95
C SER A 975 67.52 -11.34 -29.86
N TYR A 976 67.29 -11.54 -31.17
CA TYR A 976 67.08 -10.40 -32.11
C TYR A 976 65.68 -9.80 -32.01
N SER A 977 64.65 -10.64 -31.86
CA SER A 977 63.29 -10.19 -31.70
C SER A 977 63.10 -9.40 -30.37
N LEU A 978 63.73 -9.85 -29.30
CA LEU A 978 63.73 -9.18 -27.99
C LEU A 978 64.51 -7.87 -27.97
N ASN A 979 65.61 -7.74 -28.75
CA ASN A 979 66.39 -6.50 -28.82
C ASN A 979 65.73 -5.39 -29.64
N LEU A 980 64.98 -5.72 -30.70
CA LEU A 980 64.19 -4.73 -31.42
C LEU A 980 63.04 -4.16 -30.59
N LEU A 981 62.39 -5.04 -29.80
CA LEU A 981 61.36 -4.64 -28.85
C LEU A 981 61.85 -3.79 -27.70
N LYS A 982 63.10 -4.03 -27.23
CA LYS A 982 63.79 -3.16 -26.23
C LYS A 982 64.19 -1.79 -26.76
N HIS A 983 64.60 -1.71 -28.04
CA HIS A 983 64.93 -0.44 -28.69
C HIS A 983 63.74 0.45 -29.01
N CYS A 984 62.55 -0.15 -29.21
CA CYS A 984 61.31 0.59 -29.39
C CYS A 984 60.63 1.04 -28.05
N GLY A 985 61.22 0.75 -26.93
CA GLY A 985 60.68 1.15 -25.62
C GLY A 985 59.37 0.47 -25.20
N ILE A 986 59.05 -0.69 -25.83
CA ILE A 986 57.74 -1.34 -25.71
C ILE A 986 57.73 -2.49 -24.64
N ILE A 987 58.92 -2.93 -24.14
CA ILE A 987 59.01 -3.94 -23.08
C ILE A 987 59.41 -3.26 -21.77
N ALA A 988 58.41 -3.07 -20.93
CA ALA A 988 58.63 -2.79 -19.51
C ALA A 988 58.93 -4.10 -18.78
N THR A 989 59.98 -4.12 -17.99
CA THR A 989 60.39 -5.25 -17.15
C THR A 989 59.26 -5.66 -16.21
N HIS A 990 58.87 -6.95 -16.25
CA HIS A 990 57.92 -7.54 -15.35
C HIS A 990 58.40 -7.43 -13.88
N HIS A 991 57.64 -6.69 -13.05
CA HIS A 991 57.51 -6.96 -11.64
C HIS A 991 56.07 -7.46 -11.39
N PRO A 992 55.85 -8.45 -10.56
CA PRO A 992 54.52 -8.98 -10.27
C PRO A 992 53.73 -8.02 -9.42
N LEU A 993 52.53 -7.64 -9.86
CA LEU A 993 51.56 -6.83 -9.09
C LEU A 993 50.66 -7.74 -8.28
N PRO A 994 50.30 -7.34 -7.07
CA PRO A 994 49.32 -8.05 -6.25
C PRO A 994 47.89 -7.68 -6.65
N ASN A 995 47.01 -8.65 -6.43
CA ASN A 995 45.57 -8.59 -6.67
C ASN A 995 44.90 -7.29 -6.19
N GLY A 996 44.09 -6.66 -7.05
CA GLY A 996 43.24 -5.55 -6.68
C GLY A 996 42.29 -5.09 -7.81
N SER A 997 41.06 -5.51 -7.69
CA SER A 997 39.81 -5.00 -8.27
C SER A 997 39.84 -4.02 -9.46
N LEU A 998 39.36 -4.48 -10.59
CA LEU A 998 38.90 -3.70 -11.74
C LEU A 998 37.74 -2.76 -11.38
N ARG A 999 38.00 -1.46 -11.43
CA ARG A 999 36.95 -0.46 -11.62
C ARG A 999 37.01 0.05 -13.05
N HIS A 1000 35.95 -0.19 -13.81
CA HIS A 1000 35.74 0.43 -15.11
C HIS A 1000 35.48 1.93 -14.93
N SER A 1001 36.34 2.78 -15.51
CA SER A 1001 36.05 4.18 -15.77
C SER A 1001 35.71 4.33 -17.25
N TYR A 1002 34.45 4.57 -17.56
CA TYR A 1002 34.00 5.00 -18.88
C TYR A 1002 34.30 6.48 -19.07
N SER A 1003 35.17 6.81 -20.03
CA SER A 1003 35.24 8.14 -20.62
C SER A 1003 34.16 8.25 -21.70
N LYS A 1004 33.24 9.20 -21.50
CA LYS A 1004 32.23 9.60 -22.48
C LYS A 1004 32.87 10.44 -23.54
N GLU A 1005 33.05 9.96 -24.77
CA GLU A 1005 33.04 10.82 -25.92
C GLU A 1005 31.67 10.81 -26.59
N ARG A 1006 31.16 12.03 -26.78
CA ARG A 1006 29.89 12.30 -27.44
C ARG A 1006 30.06 12.16 -28.93
N HIS A 1007 29.36 11.19 -29.53
CA HIS A 1007 28.93 11.34 -30.93
C HIS A 1007 27.41 11.20 -30.98
N GLY A 1008 26.76 12.23 -31.54
CA GLY A 1008 25.34 12.42 -31.59
C GLY A 1008 24.62 11.34 -32.36
N THR A 1009 23.98 10.47 -31.64
CA THR A 1009 22.78 9.78 -32.12
C THR A 1009 21.60 10.62 -31.68
N VAL A 1010 20.78 11.07 -32.61
CA VAL A 1010 19.51 11.76 -32.37
C VAL A 1010 18.60 10.73 -31.70
N GLY A 1011 18.73 10.65 -30.35
CA GLY A 1011 17.84 9.86 -29.53
C GLY A 1011 16.56 10.67 -29.26
N LEU A 1012 15.43 10.06 -29.51
CA LEU A 1012 14.09 10.61 -29.28
C LEU A 1012 13.75 10.81 -27.79
N ASP A 1013 14.67 10.49 -26.86
CA ASP A 1013 14.34 10.32 -25.44
C ASP A 1013 14.73 11.45 -24.47
N SER A 1014 15.22 12.61 -24.90
CA SER A 1014 15.73 13.59 -23.94
C SER A 1014 14.77 14.71 -23.52
N CYS A 1015 13.46 14.61 -23.73
CA CYS A 1015 12.50 15.69 -23.42
C CYS A 1015 11.30 15.30 -22.57
N LEU A 1016 11.32 14.19 -21.82
CA LEU A 1016 10.18 13.78 -21.01
C LEU A 1016 10.49 13.45 -19.53
N THR A 1017 11.68 13.81 -19.04
CA THR A 1017 11.97 13.74 -17.61
C THR A 1017 12.49 15.10 -17.12
N GLU A 1018 11.57 15.99 -16.71
CA GLU A 1018 11.58 17.00 -15.65
C GLU A 1018 10.18 17.44 -15.30
#